data_3dd5e6b4ac82b9d275827927fb742ba7
#
_entry.id   3dd5e6b4ac82b9d275827927fb742ba7
#
_cell.length_a   1.000
_cell.length_b   1.000
_cell.length_c   1.000
_cell.angle_alpha   90.00
_cell.angle_beta   90.00
_cell.angle_gamma   90.00
#
_symmetry.space_group_name_H-M   'P 1'
#
loop_
_entity.id
_entity.type
_entity.pdbx_description
1 polymer ?
#
loop_
_entity_poly.entity_id
_entity_poly.type
_entity_poly.pdbx_seq_one_letter_code
_entity_poly.pdbx_strand_id
1 'polypeptide(L)'
;MAFAAQPARAESSGGGVEILDMAMLFDGKIGEQAADMAKMSREGSADIHMVSFFLVPEGNPPFDKISLYEDKYRRLRDALGGADCKTGIILQATLGHGFELEVPHPFQKMVSRDDGRESWMKNIVCPLDENFIKYLRECVRRAAALKPAAMMVDDDFRALGGRNGCLCPLHLAKIKRDSGYDLTREQLKKHLAGNSELDRKISEAAMRAVSGSLVDLAKIIRAEIDAVDPSIPCYMCGTPDDMAHAGQIARELAGNGRDSVLRIGNARYWNPKYRDLYLTSRALALQKAMARPDRVYAEIDTFPRNRYFTGARTLHAGLVVSILEGASGAKYWPNRFPDYEPASGAEYKKVLAENRGMYDELCRLMKGADPCGVADILVAEPKDLRNDSRPLVKDSAFWTHITGVMGLPVSFAEVSELDGPCFLRGSAAKALGDAQIKKILSLGCVLDGDAAVEICRRGMGDLIGVKAAPWDKSLKISRERFSGGMGKIAGVVCEPPSNPVKIEPLSDKTEVMSEFIHLPYTYGDKKFAERLAAASTCFENPLGGKVAVFASRPEGPNHLNESRKAQYAEIINRLAPGGIWHDGDAEAYLKSLKLKDGSELVVLANVGPDPITPLAFKSARKFSRAQMLGGDGAWRDAEFSQSEDGKISVAGRAEIYMPVALRFFE
;
A
#
# COMPACT_ATOMS: atom_id res chain seq x y z
N MET A 1 40.75 -6.78 -9.54
CA MET A 1 40.03 -7.75 -8.68
C MET A 1 39.15 -8.57 -9.60
N ALA A 2 39.39 -9.88 -9.66
CA ALA A 2 38.65 -10.79 -10.55
C ALA A 2 37.22 -10.98 -10.00
N PHE A 3 36.23 -10.68 -10.83
CA PHE A 3 34.84 -11.02 -10.55
C PHE A 3 34.73 -12.56 -10.56
N ALA A 4 34.45 -13.15 -9.40
CA ALA A 4 34.06 -14.55 -9.33
C ALA A 4 32.73 -14.72 -10.08
N ALA A 5 32.68 -15.62 -11.03
CA ALA A 5 31.46 -15.99 -11.74
C ALA A 5 30.40 -16.45 -10.75
N GLN A 6 29.26 -15.79 -10.72
CA GLN A 6 28.10 -16.26 -9.96
C GLN A 6 27.67 -17.65 -10.49
N PRO A 7 27.28 -18.57 -9.60
CA PRO A 7 26.80 -19.88 -10.04
C PRO A 7 25.53 -19.73 -10.87
N ALA A 8 25.39 -20.56 -11.91
CA ALA A 8 24.21 -20.60 -12.76
C ALA A 8 22.94 -20.74 -11.92
N ARG A 9 21.97 -19.91 -12.23
CA ARG A 9 20.66 -19.79 -11.56
C ARG A 9 19.96 -21.15 -11.59
N ALA A 10 19.66 -21.74 -10.44
CA ALA A 10 18.72 -22.83 -10.35
C ALA A 10 17.35 -22.35 -10.84
N GLU A 11 16.68 -23.11 -11.69
CA GLU A 11 15.34 -22.82 -12.17
C GLU A 11 14.44 -22.46 -10.99
N SER A 12 13.77 -21.31 -11.03
CA SER A 12 12.92 -20.81 -9.95
C SER A 12 11.67 -21.68 -9.84
N SER A 13 11.79 -22.80 -9.17
CA SER A 13 10.65 -23.58 -8.69
C SER A 13 9.93 -22.79 -7.58
N GLY A 14 8.95 -21.96 -7.98
CA GLY A 14 7.78 -21.67 -7.13
C GLY A 14 7.95 -20.80 -5.88
N GLY A 15 8.97 -19.93 -5.69
CA GLY A 15 9.14 -19.24 -4.42
C GLY A 15 9.71 -17.82 -4.40
N GLY A 16 10.31 -17.32 -5.48
CA GLY A 16 10.97 -16.02 -5.53
C GLY A 16 10.05 -14.86 -5.97
N VAL A 17 10.60 -13.63 -5.95
CA VAL A 17 9.93 -12.44 -6.46
C VAL A 17 9.99 -12.40 -7.99
N GLU A 18 8.90 -12.01 -8.67
CA GLU A 18 8.87 -11.77 -10.11
C GLU A 18 8.96 -10.27 -10.40
N ILE A 19 10.00 -9.83 -11.09
CA ILE A 19 10.24 -8.42 -11.42
C ILE A 19 9.94 -8.16 -12.89
N LEU A 20 8.99 -7.25 -13.15
CA LEU A 20 8.60 -6.82 -14.47
C LEU A 20 9.27 -5.49 -14.81
N ASP A 21 10.15 -5.51 -15.81
CA ASP A 21 10.71 -4.30 -16.44
C ASP A 21 9.75 -3.79 -17.52
N MET A 22 9.47 -2.51 -17.49
CA MET A 22 8.63 -1.84 -18.48
C MET A 22 9.49 -1.14 -19.53
N ALA A 23 9.23 -1.40 -20.80
CA ALA A 23 10.05 -0.88 -21.89
C ALA A 23 9.23 -0.28 -23.04
N MET A 24 9.66 0.89 -23.50
CA MET A 24 9.28 1.44 -24.80
C MET A 24 10.37 1.11 -25.82
N LEU A 25 9.98 0.74 -27.04
CA LEU A 25 10.93 0.45 -28.11
C LEU A 25 11.15 1.67 -29.00
N PHE A 26 12.40 2.05 -29.17
CA PHE A 26 12.83 3.19 -29.98
C PHE A 26 13.46 2.71 -31.27
N ASP A 27 12.99 3.21 -32.43
CA ASP A 27 13.58 2.91 -33.72
C ASP A 27 15.06 3.31 -33.74
N GLY A 28 15.89 2.47 -34.33
CA GLY A 28 17.36 2.64 -34.36
C GLY A 28 18.08 2.26 -33.05
N LYS A 29 17.34 1.93 -31.97
CA LYS A 29 17.91 1.55 -30.67
C LYS A 29 17.55 0.12 -30.23
N ILE A 30 16.76 -0.60 -31.02
CA ILE A 30 16.23 -1.93 -30.64
C ILE A 30 17.37 -2.92 -30.31
N GLY A 31 18.48 -2.90 -31.06
CA GLY A 31 19.63 -3.77 -30.78
C GLY A 31 20.29 -3.45 -29.42
N GLU A 32 20.47 -2.16 -29.10
CA GLU A 32 21.01 -1.73 -27.79
C GLU A 32 20.05 -2.11 -26.64
N GLN A 33 18.74 -1.93 -26.87
CA GLN A 33 17.70 -2.29 -25.90
C GLN A 33 17.64 -3.80 -25.67
N ALA A 34 17.77 -4.64 -26.73
CA ALA A 34 17.83 -6.09 -26.61
C ALA A 34 19.03 -6.54 -25.77
N ALA A 35 20.22 -5.95 -26.01
CA ALA A 35 21.43 -6.25 -25.24
C ALA A 35 21.28 -5.87 -23.76
N ASP A 36 20.66 -4.73 -23.47
CA ASP A 36 20.37 -4.26 -22.11
C ASP A 36 19.36 -5.20 -21.39
N MET A 37 18.27 -5.58 -22.04
CA MET A 37 17.28 -6.54 -21.51
C MET A 37 17.91 -7.90 -21.21
N ALA A 38 18.72 -8.45 -22.13
CA ALA A 38 19.43 -9.69 -21.92
C ALA A 38 20.42 -9.61 -20.73
N LYS A 39 21.06 -8.45 -20.54
CA LYS A 39 21.90 -8.19 -19.37
C LYS A 39 21.07 -8.16 -18.09
N MET A 40 19.95 -7.44 -18.07
CA MET A 40 19.05 -7.35 -16.92
C MET A 40 18.52 -8.72 -16.49
N SER A 41 18.14 -9.56 -17.44
CA SER A 41 17.71 -10.95 -17.16
C SER A 41 18.82 -11.77 -16.51
N ARG A 42 20.05 -11.72 -17.06
CA ARG A 42 21.19 -12.44 -16.48
C ARG A 42 21.57 -11.96 -15.07
N GLU A 43 21.51 -10.65 -14.83
CA GLU A 43 21.85 -10.05 -13.54
C GLU A 43 20.71 -10.14 -12.52
N GLY A 44 19.50 -10.55 -12.93
CA GLY A 44 18.34 -10.73 -12.07
C GLY A 44 17.61 -9.46 -11.68
N SER A 45 17.84 -8.34 -12.39
CA SER A 45 17.09 -7.09 -12.16
C SER A 45 15.72 -7.08 -12.85
N ALA A 46 15.44 -8.02 -13.76
CA ALA A 46 14.13 -8.26 -14.36
C ALA A 46 13.97 -9.74 -14.74
N ASP A 47 12.74 -10.24 -14.66
CA ASP A 47 12.35 -11.59 -15.08
C ASP A 47 11.61 -11.57 -16.43
N ILE A 48 10.79 -10.54 -16.66
CA ILE A 48 10.04 -10.34 -17.91
C ILE A 48 10.13 -8.87 -18.31
N HIS A 49 10.48 -8.61 -19.58
CA HIS A 49 10.51 -7.28 -20.16
C HIS A 49 9.19 -6.99 -20.86
N MET A 50 8.34 -6.19 -20.24
CA MET A 50 6.99 -5.85 -20.71
C MET A 50 7.07 -4.68 -21.70
N VAL A 51 6.96 -5.00 -22.99
CA VAL A 51 6.99 -4.00 -24.07
C VAL A 51 5.66 -3.26 -24.13
N SER A 52 5.72 -1.94 -24.15
CA SER A 52 4.54 -1.06 -24.16
C SER A 52 3.90 -0.97 -25.54
N PHE A 53 2.60 -1.30 -25.60
CA PHE A 53 1.73 -1.12 -26.76
C PHE A 53 0.66 -0.08 -26.40
N PHE A 54 0.84 1.15 -26.86
CA PHE A 54 -0.14 2.23 -26.66
C PHE A 54 -1.30 2.07 -27.63
N LEU A 55 -2.44 1.56 -27.14
CA LEU A 55 -3.59 1.22 -27.96
C LEU A 55 -4.66 2.31 -28.03
N VAL A 56 -4.46 3.46 -27.38
CA VAL A 56 -5.41 4.56 -27.49
C VAL A 56 -5.73 4.85 -28.96
N PRO A 57 -7.00 4.80 -29.36
CA PRO A 57 -7.37 5.05 -30.74
C PRO A 57 -7.17 6.53 -31.09
N GLU A 58 -6.51 6.79 -32.21
CA GLU A 58 -6.23 8.12 -32.75
C GLU A 58 -6.52 8.15 -34.23
N GLY A 59 -7.16 9.23 -34.69
CA GLY A 59 -7.54 9.41 -36.09
C GLY A 59 -8.96 8.89 -36.40
N ASN A 60 -9.45 9.24 -37.59
CA ASN A 60 -10.73 8.78 -38.13
C ASN A 60 -10.59 8.45 -39.61
N PRO A 61 -10.43 7.16 -40.02
CA PRO A 61 -10.36 5.98 -39.15
C PRO A 61 -9.14 5.98 -38.22
N PRO A 62 -9.13 5.18 -37.13
CA PRO A 62 -7.99 5.05 -36.24
C PRO A 62 -6.73 4.59 -36.97
N PHE A 63 -5.56 5.15 -36.64
CA PHE A 63 -4.28 4.72 -37.17
C PHE A 63 -3.99 3.25 -36.79
N ASP A 64 -3.36 2.53 -37.69
CA ASP A 64 -2.92 1.15 -37.46
C ASP A 64 -1.66 1.10 -36.58
N LYS A 65 -1.84 1.44 -35.30
CA LYS A 65 -0.75 1.39 -34.31
C LYS A 65 -0.25 -0.01 -34.04
N ILE A 66 -1.14 -1.01 -34.10
CA ILE A 66 -0.75 -2.37 -33.76
C ILE A 66 0.28 -2.93 -34.75
N SER A 67 0.18 -2.61 -36.05
CA SER A 67 1.20 -3.00 -37.03
C SER A 67 2.58 -2.42 -36.71
N LEU A 68 2.63 -1.18 -36.23
CA LEU A 68 3.90 -0.56 -35.82
C LEU A 68 4.53 -1.29 -34.62
N TYR A 69 3.73 -1.61 -33.61
CA TYR A 69 4.22 -2.32 -32.42
C TYR A 69 4.61 -3.76 -32.71
N GLU A 70 3.86 -4.45 -33.58
CA GLU A 70 4.23 -5.79 -34.04
C GLU A 70 5.60 -5.81 -34.70
N ASP A 71 5.88 -4.87 -35.63
CA ASP A 71 7.17 -4.78 -36.31
C ASP A 71 8.30 -4.59 -35.30
N LYS A 72 8.17 -3.59 -34.39
CA LYS A 72 9.18 -3.35 -33.36
C LYS A 72 9.39 -4.56 -32.44
N TYR A 73 8.31 -5.24 -32.04
CA TYR A 73 8.41 -6.41 -31.17
C TYR A 73 9.09 -7.59 -31.84
N ARG A 74 8.82 -7.85 -33.15
CA ARG A 74 9.51 -8.88 -33.92
C ARG A 74 11.00 -8.56 -34.04
N ARG A 75 11.36 -7.34 -34.41
CA ARG A 75 12.75 -6.87 -34.44
C ARG A 75 13.47 -6.99 -33.10
N LEU A 76 12.79 -6.73 -32.00
CA LEU A 76 13.35 -6.97 -30.67
C LEU A 76 13.64 -8.46 -30.44
N ARG A 77 12.70 -9.33 -30.76
CA ARG A 77 12.90 -10.79 -30.62
C ARG A 77 14.01 -11.33 -31.50
N ASP A 78 14.11 -10.83 -32.72
CA ASP A 78 15.21 -11.18 -33.65
C ASP A 78 16.55 -10.71 -33.06
N ALA A 79 16.62 -9.50 -32.50
CA ALA A 79 17.83 -8.98 -31.88
C ALA A 79 18.23 -9.72 -30.58
N LEU A 80 17.26 -10.22 -29.80
CA LEU A 80 17.51 -11.08 -28.63
C LEU A 80 18.06 -12.46 -29.06
N GLY A 81 17.72 -12.95 -30.26
CA GLY A 81 18.18 -14.24 -30.76
C GLY A 81 17.82 -15.39 -29.81
N GLY A 82 18.84 -16.14 -29.38
CA GLY A 82 18.70 -17.25 -28.43
C GLY A 82 18.97 -16.88 -26.97
N ALA A 83 18.97 -15.58 -26.60
CA ALA A 83 19.17 -15.16 -25.21
C ALA A 83 18.03 -15.66 -24.31
N ASP A 84 18.37 -16.12 -23.10
CA ASP A 84 17.38 -16.43 -22.05
C ASP A 84 16.81 -15.13 -21.48
N CYS A 85 15.87 -14.55 -22.25
CA CYS A 85 15.26 -13.26 -21.98
C CYS A 85 13.77 -13.32 -22.35
N LYS A 86 12.91 -13.26 -21.34
CA LYS A 86 11.46 -13.31 -21.54
C LYS A 86 10.93 -11.93 -21.87
N THR A 87 10.16 -11.82 -22.96
CA THR A 87 9.48 -10.59 -23.35
C THR A 87 7.97 -10.74 -23.21
N GLY A 88 7.32 -9.75 -22.63
CA GLY A 88 5.87 -9.64 -22.50
C GLY A 88 5.34 -8.41 -23.24
N ILE A 89 4.03 -8.21 -23.21
CA ILE A 89 3.36 -7.05 -23.80
C ILE A 89 2.45 -6.42 -22.75
N ILE A 90 2.61 -5.11 -22.53
CA ILE A 90 1.65 -4.33 -21.76
C ILE A 90 0.79 -3.47 -22.69
N LEU A 91 -0.54 -3.61 -22.55
CA LEU A 91 -1.52 -2.81 -23.26
C LEU A 91 -1.76 -1.53 -22.46
N GLN A 92 -1.20 -0.42 -22.93
CA GLN A 92 -1.30 0.88 -22.29
C GLN A 92 -2.31 1.79 -22.98
N ALA A 93 -2.85 2.72 -22.22
CA ALA A 93 -3.82 3.69 -22.69
C ALA A 93 -4.99 3.05 -23.46
N THR A 94 -5.41 1.85 -23.05
CA THR A 94 -6.42 1.05 -23.75
C THR A 94 -7.72 1.84 -23.98
N LEU A 95 -8.20 2.53 -22.94
CA LEU A 95 -9.36 3.42 -23.02
C LEU A 95 -8.97 4.88 -23.25
N GLY A 96 -7.71 5.22 -23.12
CA GLY A 96 -7.12 6.56 -23.18
C GLY A 96 -6.45 6.95 -21.88
N HIS A 97 -5.37 7.70 -22.00
CA HIS A 97 -4.65 8.27 -20.86
C HIS A 97 -4.90 9.78 -20.80
N GLY A 98 -5.29 10.33 -19.70
CA GLY A 98 -5.88 11.66 -19.61
C GLY A 98 -5.07 12.87 -20.11
N PHE A 99 -3.75 12.80 -20.31
CA PHE A 99 -2.91 13.91 -20.74
C PHE A 99 -2.53 13.88 -22.23
N GLU A 100 -2.93 12.83 -22.90
CA GLU A 100 -2.62 12.68 -24.29
C GLU A 100 -3.82 13.12 -25.10
N LEU A 101 -3.88 13.93 -25.92
CA LEU A 101 -4.74 13.66 -27.04
C LEU A 101 -6.04 14.44 -27.07
N GLU A 102 -5.89 15.56 -27.60
CA GLU A 102 -6.92 16.19 -28.37
C GLU A 102 -7.13 15.48 -29.74
N VAL A 103 -6.53 14.30 -29.97
CA VAL A 103 -6.65 13.61 -31.25
C VAL A 103 -8.02 12.97 -31.39
N PRO A 104 -8.79 13.34 -32.43
CA PRO A 104 -10.14 12.81 -32.62
C PRO A 104 -10.11 11.30 -32.90
N HIS A 105 -11.12 10.61 -32.41
CA HIS A 105 -11.45 9.24 -32.77
C HIS A 105 -12.96 9.07 -32.97
N PRO A 106 -13.44 8.07 -33.71
CA PRO A 106 -14.86 7.94 -34.06
C PRO A 106 -15.71 7.30 -32.96
N PHE A 107 -15.11 6.82 -31.85
CA PHE A 107 -15.80 6.06 -30.82
C PHE A 107 -16.53 6.96 -29.81
N GLN A 108 -17.55 6.39 -29.13
CA GLN A 108 -18.22 7.09 -28.04
C GLN A 108 -17.23 7.44 -26.93
N LYS A 109 -17.13 8.72 -26.62
CA LYS A 109 -16.32 9.20 -25.50
C LYS A 109 -17.03 8.98 -24.17
N MET A 110 -16.26 8.74 -23.12
CA MET A 110 -16.78 8.82 -21.76
C MET A 110 -17.21 10.24 -21.43
N VAL A 111 -18.23 10.38 -20.60
CA VAL A 111 -18.74 11.66 -20.13
C VAL A 111 -18.64 11.71 -18.62
N SER A 112 -17.80 12.62 -18.11
CA SER A 112 -17.61 12.84 -16.68
C SER A 112 -18.83 13.48 -16.02
N ARG A 113 -18.97 13.25 -14.73
CA ARG A 113 -19.90 13.96 -13.85
C ARG A 113 -19.54 15.45 -13.70
N ASP A 114 -18.24 15.77 -13.60
CA ASP A 114 -17.72 17.11 -13.37
C ASP A 114 -17.37 17.81 -14.68
N ASP A 115 -18.26 18.61 -15.18
CA ASP A 115 -18.08 19.38 -16.42
C ASP A 115 -16.91 20.38 -16.37
N GLY A 116 -16.40 20.70 -15.17
CA GLY A 116 -15.29 21.62 -14.97
C GLY A 116 -13.88 21.02 -15.07
N ARG A 117 -13.74 19.70 -15.15
CA ARG A 117 -12.42 19.00 -15.24
C ARG A 117 -12.23 18.21 -16.53
N GLU A 118 -13.03 18.41 -17.52
CA GLU A 118 -13.00 17.63 -18.78
C GLU A 118 -11.76 17.89 -19.64
N SER A 119 -10.98 18.95 -19.38
CA SER A 119 -9.91 19.37 -20.26
C SER A 119 -8.80 18.33 -20.47
N TRP A 120 -8.55 17.46 -19.50
CA TRP A 120 -7.50 16.44 -19.58
C TRP A 120 -8.02 15.03 -19.88
N MET A 121 -9.34 14.84 -19.95
CA MET A 121 -9.98 13.55 -20.19
C MET A 121 -10.87 13.52 -21.44
N LYS A 122 -10.67 14.42 -22.36
CA LYS A 122 -11.58 14.65 -23.50
C LYS A 122 -11.78 13.46 -24.43
N ASN A 123 -10.83 12.54 -24.51
CA ASN A 123 -10.81 11.49 -25.52
C ASN A 123 -10.78 10.07 -24.95
N ILE A 124 -11.22 9.87 -23.71
CA ILE A 124 -11.33 8.52 -23.14
C ILE A 124 -12.54 7.81 -23.74
N VAL A 125 -12.31 6.61 -24.26
CA VAL A 125 -13.31 5.80 -24.94
C VAL A 125 -14.23 5.08 -23.96
N CYS A 126 -15.52 5.05 -24.27
CA CYS A 126 -16.48 4.26 -23.51
C CYS A 126 -16.30 2.75 -23.79
N PRO A 127 -16.12 1.90 -22.76
CA PRO A 127 -15.93 0.45 -22.93
C PRO A 127 -17.17 -0.27 -23.51
N LEU A 128 -18.31 0.42 -23.65
CA LEU A 128 -19.52 -0.11 -24.24
C LEU A 128 -19.67 0.21 -25.74
N ASP A 129 -18.74 0.95 -26.35
CA ASP A 129 -18.81 1.23 -27.79
C ASP A 129 -18.45 -0.01 -28.60
N GLU A 130 -19.39 -0.53 -29.39
CA GLU A 130 -19.21 -1.75 -30.16
C GLU A 130 -18.11 -1.67 -31.23
N ASN A 131 -17.90 -0.48 -31.82
CA ASN A 131 -16.84 -0.30 -32.81
C ASN A 131 -15.46 -0.24 -32.14
N PHE A 132 -15.38 0.37 -30.96
CA PHE A 132 -14.18 0.30 -30.14
C PHE A 132 -13.87 -1.14 -29.71
N ILE A 133 -14.89 -1.90 -29.27
CA ILE A 133 -14.72 -3.32 -28.90
C ILE A 133 -14.15 -4.11 -30.09
N LYS A 134 -14.63 -3.89 -31.32
CA LYS A 134 -14.08 -4.53 -32.52
C LYS A 134 -12.60 -4.16 -32.74
N TYR A 135 -12.27 -2.88 -32.61
CA TYR A 135 -10.89 -2.40 -32.70
C TYR A 135 -9.99 -3.05 -31.66
N LEU A 136 -10.43 -3.08 -30.39
CA LEU A 136 -9.65 -3.68 -29.30
C LEU A 136 -9.45 -5.19 -29.47
N ARG A 137 -10.50 -5.92 -29.89
CA ARG A 137 -10.39 -7.36 -30.19
C ARG A 137 -9.27 -7.64 -31.19
N GLU A 138 -9.22 -6.89 -32.29
CA GLU A 138 -8.18 -7.04 -33.29
C GLU A 138 -6.79 -6.76 -32.73
N CYS A 139 -6.61 -5.66 -31.99
CA CYS A 139 -5.35 -5.32 -31.34
C CYS A 139 -4.88 -6.42 -30.37
N VAL A 140 -5.77 -6.92 -29.52
CA VAL A 140 -5.43 -7.96 -28.53
C VAL A 140 -5.06 -9.28 -29.21
N ARG A 141 -5.83 -9.71 -30.21
CA ARG A 141 -5.56 -10.94 -30.96
C ARG A 141 -4.19 -10.90 -31.65
N ARG A 142 -3.86 -9.78 -32.29
CA ARG A 142 -2.57 -9.57 -32.95
C ARG A 142 -1.42 -9.53 -31.95
N ALA A 143 -1.59 -8.85 -30.80
CA ALA A 143 -0.60 -8.86 -29.74
C ALA A 143 -0.37 -10.26 -29.16
N ALA A 144 -1.42 -11.04 -28.92
CA ALA A 144 -1.31 -12.42 -28.46
C ALA A 144 -0.63 -13.34 -29.50
N ALA A 145 -0.86 -13.12 -30.81
CA ALA A 145 -0.22 -13.87 -31.89
C ALA A 145 1.31 -13.72 -31.92
N LEU A 146 1.88 -12.71 -31.28
CA LEU A 146 3.32 -12.56 -31.07
C LEU A 146 3.87 -13.52 -29.99
N LYS A 147 3.02 -14.30 -29.33
CA LYS A 147 3.38 -15.27 -28.27
C LYS A 147 4.27 -14.65 -27.18
N PRO A 148 3.81 -13.58 -26.52
CA PRO A 148 4.56 -13.00 -25.40
C PRO A 148 4.57 -13.95 -24.20
N ALA A 149 5.60 -13.86 -23.35
CA ALA A 149 5.68 -14.64 -22.10
C ALA A 149 4.57 -14.28 -21.11
N ALA A 150 4.07 -13.05 -21.16
CA ALA A 150 2.91 -12.56 -20.42
C ALA A 150 2.29 -11.35 -21.14
N MET A 151 1.00 -11.13 -20.93
CA MET A 151 0.33 -9.87 -21.26
C MET A 151 -0.06 -9.14 -19.97
N MET A 152 -0.23 -7.83 -20.05
CA MET A 152 -0.68 -7.01 -18.91
C MET A 152 -1.58 -5.89 -19.43
N VAL A 153 -2.62 -5.56 -18.70
CA VAL A 153 -3.45 -4.38 -18.96
C VAL A 153 -3.07 -3.30 -17.95
N ASP A 154 -2.69 -2.12 -18.45
CA ASP A 154 -2.23 -1.03 -17.59
C ASP A 154 -3.39 -0.33 -16.86
N ASP A 155 -3.07 0.51 -15.89
CA ASP A 155 -4.03 1.15 -14.98
C ASP A 155 -4.91 2.24 -15.63
N ASP A 156 -4.68 2.52 -16.91
CA ASP A 156 -5.59 3.30 -17.77
C ASP A 156 -6.91 2.59 -18.09
N PHE A 157 -7.01 1.32 -17.76
CA PHE A 157 -8.22 0.51 -17.89
C PHE A 157 -9.20 0.81 -16.75
N ARG A 158 -9.69 2.06 -16.74
CA ARG A 158 -10.55 2.58 -15.67
C ARG A 158 -11.57 3.59 -16.21
N ALA A 159 -12.62 3.82 -15.45
CA ALA A 159 -13.66 4.80 -15.78
C ALA A 159 -13.31 6.18 -15.21
N LEU A 160 -12.74 7.04 -16.03
CA LEU A 160 -12.51 8.47 -15.72
C LEU A 160 -11.81 8.73 -14.37
N GLY A 161 -10.69 8.02 -14.11
CA GLY A 161 -9.90 8.22 -12.92
C GLY A 161 -10.60 7.80 -11.62
N GLY A 162 -11.56 6.90 -11.71
CA GLY A 162 -12.24 6.31 -10.56
C GLY A 162 -13.17 7.21 -9.78
N ARG A 163 -13.31 8.48 -10.17
CA ARG A 163 -14.10 9.43 -9.36
C ARG A 163 -15.58 9.45 -9.70
N ASN A 164 -15.93 9.36 -10.98
CA ASN A 164 -17.25 9.81 -11.40
C ASN A 164 -18.00 8.87 -12.33
N GLY A 165 -17.38 7.79 -12.73
CA GLY A 165 -17.99 6.89 -13.70
C GLY A 165 -18.25 7.57 -15.05
N CYS A 166 -19.05 6.95 -15.88
CA CYS A 166 -19.38 7.47 -17.19
C CYS A 166 -20.89 7.75 -17.29
N LEU A 167 -21.24 8.98 -17.69
CA LEU A 167 -22.63 9.43 -17.93
C LEU A 167 -22.96 9.54 -19.42
N CYS A 168 -22.28 8.80 -20.29
CA CYS A 168 -22.58 8.78 -21.72
C CYS A 168 -23.90 8.03 -22.02
N PRO A 169 -24.51 8.20 -23.22
CA PRO A 169 -25.76 7.54 -23.57
C PRO A 169 -25.74 6.02 -23.42
N LEU A 170 -24.60 5.38 -23.73
CA LEU A 170 -24.46 3.91 -23.61
C LEU A 170 -24.54 3.44 -22.16
N HIS A 171 -23.91 4.18 -21.22
CA HIS A 171 -24.00 3.86 -19.80
C HIS A 171 -25.39 4.16 -19.21
N LEU A 172 -26.05 5.25 -19.66
CA LEU A 172 -27.45 5.51 -19.26
C LEU A 172 -28.38 4.37 -19.71
N ALA A 173 -28.20 3.89 -20.94
CA ALA A 173 -28.95 2.74 -21.44
C ALA A 173 -28.65 1.45 -20.66
N LYS A 174 -27.37 1.22 -20.27
CA LYS A 174 -26.99 0.09 -19.42
C LYS A 174 -27.61 0.20 -18.02
N ILE A 175 -27.58 1.37 -17.40
CA ILE A 175 -28.23 1.60 -16.09
C ILE A 175 -29.72 1.28 -16.17
N LYS A 176 -30.41 1.79 -17.21
CA LYS A 176 -31.84 1.49 -17.44
C LYS A 176 -32.08 -0.01 -17.56
N ARG A 177 -31.31 -0.69 -18.41
CA ARG A 177 -31.45 -2.14 -18.64
C ARG A 177 -31.20 -2.97 -17.39
N ASP A 178 -30.13 -2.65 -16.64
CA ASP A 178 -29.64 -3.48 -15.54
C ASP A 178 -30.38 -3.21 -14.22
N SER A 179 -31.00 -2.04 -14.05
CA SER A 179 -31.64 -1.61 -12.79
C SER A 179 -33.07 -1.09 -12.92
N GLY A 180 -33.56 -0.87 -14.14
CA GLY A 180 -34.87 -0.30 -14.40
C GLY A 180 -34.94 1.23 -14.25
N TYR A 181 -33.86 1.92 -13.83
CA TYR A 181 -33.86 3.39 -13.70
C TYR A 181 -33.68 4.04 -15.07
N ASP A 182 -34.75 4.62 -15.60
CA ASP A 182 -34.75 5.40 -16.85
C ASP A 182 -34.46 6.87 -16.54
N LEU A 183 -33.21 7.23 -16.63
CA LEU A 183 -32.72 8.55 -16.20
C LEU A 183 -32.01 9.31 -17.33
N THR A 184 -32.32 10.59 -17.44
CA THR A 184 -31.46 11.52 -18.20
C THR A 184 -30.15 11.76 -17.44
N ARG A 185 -29.15 12.27 -18.13
CA ARG A 185 -27.86 12.66 -17.52
C ARG A 185 -28.06 13.63 -16.35
N GLU A 186 -28.91 14.64 -16.52
CA GLU A 186 -29.16 15.64 -15.48
C GLU A 186 -29.90 15.07 -14.27
N GLN A 187 -30.83 14.14 -14.49
CA GLN A 187 -31.48 13.43 -13.38
C GLN A 187 -30.47 12.57 -12.62
N LEU A 188 -29.62 11.83 -13.33
CA LEU A 188 -28.58 11.03 -12.69
C LEU A 188 -27.60 11.90 -11.88
N LYS A 189 -27.13 13.03 -12.43
CA LYS A 189 -26.29 14.00 -11.70
C LYS A 189 -26.96 14.47 -10.41
N LYS A 190 -28.26 14.77 -10.46
CA LYS A 190 -29.02 15.18 -9.27
C LYS A 190 -29.03 14.09 -8.19
N HIS A 191 -29.28 12.84 -8.57
CA HIS A 191 -29.25 11.72 -7.63
C HIS A 191 -27.82 11.45 -7.07
N LEU A 192 -26.79 11.60 -7.90
CA LEU A 192 -25.40 11.48 -7.46
C LEU A 192 -24.97 12.57 -6.45
N ALA A 193 -25.65 13.71 -6.45
CA ALA A 193 -25.44 14.79 -5.47
C ALA A 193 -26.33 14.65 -4.22
N GLY A 194 -27.38 13.82 -4.26
CA GLY A 194 -28.33 13.64 -3.19
C GLY A 194 -27.88 12.64 -2.12
N ASN A 195 -28.63 12.58 -1.00
CA ASN A 195 -28.31 11.74 0.17
C ASN A 195 -29.48 10.85 0.62
N SER A 196 -30.60 10.81 -0.13
CA SER A 196 -31.72 9.94 0.18
C SER A 196 -31.38 8.46 -0.04
N GLU A 197 -32.21 7.57 0.45
CA GLU A 197 -32.09 6.14 0.19
C GLU A 197 -32.19 5.80 -1.30
N LEU A 198 -33.08 6.51 -2.03
CA LEU A 198 -33.20 6.39 -3.48
C LEU A 198 -31.91 6.84 -4.19
N ASP A 199 -31.32 7.95 -3.74
CA ASP A 199 -30.07 8.46 -4.31
C ASP A 199 -28.94 7.43 -4.15
N ARG A 200 -28.86 6.76 -3.00
CA ARG A 200 -27.88 5.69 -2.77
C ARG A 200 -28.12 4.50 -3.72
N LYS A 201 -29.34 4.01 -3.85
CA LYS A 201 -29.70 2.90 -4.74
C LYS A 201 -29.36 3.20 -6.21
N ILE A 202 -29.65 4.41 -6.66
CA ILE A 202 -29.30 4.87 -8.02
C ILE A 202 -27.78 4.98 -8.19
N SER A 203 -27.08 5.56 -7.22
CA SER A 203 -25.61 5.65 -7.24
C SER A 203 -24.94 4.27 -7.32
N GLU A 204 -25.41 3.31 -6.53
CA GLU A 204 -24.91 1.93 -6.56
C GLU A 204 -25.22 1.25 -7.91
N ALA A 205 -26.42 1.46 -8.46
CA ALA A 205 -26.77 0.92 -9.77
C ALA A 205 -25.88 1.48 -10.88
N ALA A 206 -25.61 2.80 -10.85
CA ALA A 206 -24.71 3.45 -11.79
C ALA A 206 -23.26 2.95 -11.64
N MET A 207 -22.77 2.76 -10.41
CA MET A 207 -21.46 2.19 -10.16
C MET A 207 -21.35 0.77 -10.71
N ARG A 208 -22.34 -0.09 -10.44
CA ARG A 208 -22.38 -1.46 -10.98
C ARG A 208 -22.38 -1.48 -12.51
N ALA A 209 -23.13 -0.58 -13.16
CA ALA A 209 -23.16 -0.50 -14.61
C ALA A 209 -21.80 -0.11 -15.21
N VAL A 210 -21.12 0.85 -14.60
CA VAL A 210 -19.80 1.31 -15.06
C VAL A 210 -18.71 0.26 -14.80
N SER A 211 -18.61 -0.26 -13.57
CA SER A 211 -17.63 -1.30 -13.25
C SER A 211 -17.88 -2.59 -14.01
N GLY A 212 -19.15 -2.99 -14.17
CA GLY A 212 -19.56 -4.14 -14.97
C GLY A 212 -19.13 -4.02 -16.44
N SER A 213 -19.16 -2.82 -17.02
CA SER A 213 -18.69 -2.61 -18.40
C SER A 213 -17.19 -2.85 -18.58
N LEU A 214 -16.38 -2.53 -17.56
CA LEU A 214 -14.95 -2.83 -17.55
C LEU A 214 -14.69 -4.33 -17.36
N VAL A 215 -15.44 -4.98 -16.49
CA VAL A 215 -15.37 -6.43 -16.28
C VAL A 215 -15.74 -7.17 -17.56
N ASP A 216 -16.80 -6.76 -18.24
CA ASP A 216 -17.22 -7.36 -19.52
C ASP A 216 -16.15 -7.16 -20.61
N LEU A 217 -15.50 -5.99 -20.65
CA LEU A 217 -14.38 -5.74 -21.57
C LEU A 217 -13.16 -6.62 -21.25
N ALA A 218 -12.86 -6.85 -19.96
CA ALA A 218 -11.79 -7.75 -19.52
C ALA A 218 -12.05 -9.21 -19.98
N LYS A 219 -13.28 -9.69 -19.90
CA LYS A 219 -13.68 -10.99 -20.48
C LYS A 219 -13.42 -11.07 -21.97
N ILE A 220 -13.72 -9.99 -22.70
CA ILE A 220 -13.49 -9.91 -24.13
C ILE A 220 -11.98 -9.99 -24.42
N ILE A 221 -11.15 -9.24 -23.69
CA ILE A 221 -9.68 -9.31 -23.82
C ILE A 221 -9.19 -10.74 -23.57
N ARG A 222 -9.64 -11.38 -22.50
CA ARG A 222 -9.25 -12.77 -22.18
C ARG A 222 -9.67 -13.73 -23.28
N ALA A 223 -10.89 -13.62 -23.79
CA ALA A 223 -11.39 -14.49 -24.87
C ALA A 223 -10.55 -14.36 -26.16
N GLU A 224 -10.09 -13.16 -26.51
CA GLU A 224 -9.21 -12.98 -27.68
C GLU A 224 -7.81 -13.57 -27.46
N ILE A 225 -7.29 -13.49 -26.23
CA ILE A 225 -6.02 -14.15 -25.89
C ILE A 225 -6.19 -15.67 -25.96
N ASP A 226 -7.27 -16.22 -25.36
CA ASP A 226 -7.56 -17.66 -25.33
C ASP A 226 -7.76 -18.24 -26.74
N ALA A 227 -8.33 -17.46 -27.64
CA ALA A 227 -8.52 -17.88 -29.04
C ALA A 227 -7.18 -18.05 -29.81
N VAL A 228 -6.12 -17.40 -29.35
CA VAL A 228 -4.77 -17.51 -29.92
C VAL A 228 -3.96 -18.55 -29.16
N ASP A 229 -3.79 -18.36 -27.88
CA ASP A 229 -3.04 -19.24 -27.00
C ASP A 229 -3.52 -19.07 -25.54
N PRO A 230 -4.33 -20.02 -25.04
CA PRO A 230 -4.82 -19.96 -23.66
C PRO A 230 -3.72 -20.10 -22.63
N SER A 231 -2.47 -20.44 -23.00
CA SER A 231 -1.35 -20.51 -22.06
C SER A 231 -0.77 -19.14 -21.68
N ILE A 232 -1.04 -18.07 -22.41
CA ILE A 232 -0.52 -16.73 -22.12
C ILE A 232 -1.19 -16.17 -20.85
N PRO A 233 -0.42 -15.90 -19.76
CA PRO A 233 -0.96 -15.22 -18.60
C PRO A 233 -1.27 -13.75 -18.92
N CYS A 234 -2.34 -13.21 -18.31
CA CYS A 234 -2.68 -11.80 -18.43
C CYS A 234 -2.89 -11.16 -17.06
N TYR A 235 -2.14 -10.11 -16.78
CA TYR A 235 -2.09 -9.39 -15.52
C TYR A 235 -2.85 -8.07 -15.60
N MET A 236 -3.21 -7.50 -14.44
CA MET A 236 -3.87 -6.20 -14.32
C MET A 236 -3.02 -5.23 -13.52
N CYS A 237 -2.92 -3.98 -13.97
CA CYS A 237 -2.49 -2.87 -13.14
C CYS A 237 -3.72 -2.14 -12.58
N GLY A 238 -3.76 -1.94 -11.26
CA GLY A 238 -4.82 -1.19 -10.60
C GLY A 238 -4.32 0.12 -9.99
N THR A 239 -5.26 1.04 -9.76
CA THR A 239 -5.01 2.26 -9.00
C THR A 239 -5.79 2.23 -7.68
N PRO A 240 -5.38 3.01 -6.66
CA PRO A 240 -6.13 3.08 -5.40
C PRO A 240 -7.60 3.46 -5.57
N ASP A 241 -7.92 4.19 -6.63
CA ASP A 241 -9.28 4.69 -6.89
C ASP A 241 -10.24 3.62 -7.43
N ASP A 242 -9.72 2.54 -8.01
CA ASP A 242 -10.52 1.52 -8.71
C ASP A 242 -10.52 0.14 -8.05
N MET A 243 -9.96 0.01 -6.84
CA MET A 243 -9.79 -1.29 -6.17
C MET A 243 -11.08 -2.09 -5.94
N ALA A 244 -12.22 -1.42 -5.84
CA ALA A 244 -13.51 -2.10 -5.62
C ALA A 244 -13.84 -3.16 -6.70
N HIS A 245 -13.37 -2.96 -7.93
CA HIS A 245 -13.59 -3.88 -9.05
C HIS A 245 -12.30 -4.36 -9.74
N ALA A 246 -11.14 -3.80 -9.41
CA ALA A 246 -9.86 -4.21 -9.98
C ALA A 246 -9.56 -5.70 -9.74
N GLY A 247 -9.92 -6.23 -8.58
CA GLY A 247 -9.77 -7.65 -8.28
C GLY A 247 -10.64 -8.55 -9.17
N GLN A 248 -11.87 -8.12 -9.49
CA GLN A 248 -12.72 -8.86 -10.43
C GLN A 248 -12.16 -8.80 -11.85
N ILE A 249 -11.72 -7.62 -12.31
CA ILE A 249 -11.07 -7.46 -13.61
C ILE A 249 -9.82 -8.36 -13.70
N ALA A 250 -8.99 -8.39 -12.67
CA ALA A 250 -7.79 -9.23 -12.63
C ALA A 250 -8.13 -10.72 -12.75
N ARG A 251 -9.20 -11.20 -12.08
CA ARG A 251 -9.67 -12.60 -12.21
C ARG A 251 -10.16 -12.93 -13.62
N GLU A 252 -10.93 -12.05 -14.23
CA GLU A 252 -11.40 -12.26 -15.61
C GLU A 252 -10.22 -12.29 -16.61
N LEU A 253 -9.22 -11.41 -16.45
CA LEU A 253 -8.02 -11.39 -17.30
C LEU A 253 -7.15 -12.63 -17.09
N ALA A 254 -7.07 -13.18 -15.89
CA ALA A 254 -6.34 -14.41 -15.61
C ALA A 254 -6.92 -15.61 -16.36
N GLY A 255 -8.24 -15.66 -16.48
CA GLY A 255 -8.95 -16.79 -17.07
C GLY A 255 -9.11 -17.98 -16.12
N ASN A 256 -9.76 -19.04 -16.57
CA ASN A 256 -10.10 -20.18 -15.73
C ASN A 256 -8.85 -20.96 -15.25
N GLY A 257 -8.80 -21.24 -13.94
CA GLY A 257 -7.80 -22.12 -13.34
C GLY A 257 -6.41 -21.47 -13.15
N ARG A 258 -6.31 -20.13 -13.25
CA ARG A 258 -5.06 -19.40 -13.03
C ARG A 258 -5.19 -18.38 -11.92
N ASP A 259 -4.06 -18.13 -11.26
CA ASP A 259 -3.95 -17.06 -10.28
C ASP A 259 -4.16 -15.70 -10.95
N SER A 260 -5.04 -14.91 -10.37
CA SER A 260 -5.18 -13.50 -10.72
C SER A 260 -3.99 -12.72 -10.18
N VAL A 261 -3.36 -11.93 -11.04
CA VAL A 261 -2.22 -11.08 -10.69
C VAL A 261 -2.64 -9.62 -10.80
N LEU A 262 -2.53 -8.89 -9.69
CA LEU A 262 -2.84 -7.47 -9.63
C LEU A 262 -1.60 -6.67 -9.18
N ARG A 263 -1.07 -5.79 -10.06
CA ARG A 263 -0.13 -4.76 -9.67
C ARG A 263 -0.89 -3.63 -9.00
N ILE A 264 -0.53 -3.31 -7.80
CA ILE A 264 -1.16 -2.32 -6.94
C ILE A 264 -0.43 -0.99 -7.06
N GLY A 265 -1.18 0.13 -7.09
CA GLY A 265 -0.62 1.47 -7.11
C GLY A 265 -0.15 1.91 -5.73
N ASN A 266 1.07 1.52 -5.34
CA ASN A 266 1.68 1.90 -4.07
C ASN A 266 3.00 2.68 -4.20
N ALA A 267 3.41 3.05 -5.41
CA ALA A 267 4.55 3.92 -5.64
C ALA A 267 4.33 5.33 -5.10
N ARG A 268 5.42 5.96 -4.72
CA ARG A 268 5.44 7.36 -4.24
C ARG A 268 6.15 8.21 -5.27
N TYR A 269 5.38 8.87 -6.13
CA TYR A 269 5.89 9.76 -7.18
C TYR A 269 6.33 11.11 -6.63
N TRP A 270 7.16 11.84 -7.37
CA TRP A 270 7.53 13.22 -7.11
C TRP A 270 8.23 13.44 -5.77
N ASN A 271 9.52 13.11 -5.71
CA ASN A 271 10.38 13.33 -4.55
C ASN A 271 9.76 12.77 -3.26
N PRO A 272 9.66 11.44 -3.14
CA PRO A 272 9.03 10.80 -1.99
C PRO A 272 9.73 11.21 -0.70
N LYS A 273 8.96 11.57 0.30
CA LYS A 273 9.48 11.81 1.64
C LYS A 273 9.89 10.47 2.25
N TYR A 274 11.08 10.42 2.83
CA TYR A 274 11.61 9.17 3.40
C TYR A 274 10.70 8.59 4.49
N ARG A 275 10.08 9.42 5.30
CA ARG A 275 9.06 9.03 6.29
C ARG A 275 7.87 8.31 5.68
N ASP A 276 7.57 8.53 4.42
CA ASP A 276 6.35 7.99 3.79
C ASP A 276 6.51 6.50 3.41
N LEU A 277 7.61 5.83 3.73
CA LEU A 277 7.82 4.42 3.44
C LEU A 277 6.70 3.53 4.02
N TYR A 278 6.22 3.85 5.23
CA TYR A 278 5.08 3.16 5.83
C TYR A 278 3.79 3.31 5.01
N LEU A 279 3.62 4.43 4.27
CA LEU A 279 2.46 4.61 3.37
C LEU A 279 2.52 3.68 2.17
N THR A 280 3.72 3.35 1.68
CA THR A 280 3.93 2.34 0.62
C THR A 280 3.47 0.97 1.10
N SER A 281 3.91 0.55 2.29
CA SER A 281 3.50 -0.68 2.97
C SER A 281 1.97 -0.73 3.15
N ARG A 282 1.42 0.30 3.76
CA ARG A 282 0.00 0.40 4.04
C ARG A 282 -0.89 0.44 2.79
N ALA A 283 -0.47 1.18 1.76
CA ALA A 283 -1.22 1.25 0.50
C ALA A 283 -1.34 -0.14 -0.14
N LEU A 284 -0.29 -0.96 -0.05
CA LEU A 284 -0.33 -2.33 -0.52
C LEU A 284 -1.31 -3.17 0.31
N ALA A 285 -1.18 -3.16 1.62
CA ALA A 285 -2.06 -3.93 2.51
C ALA A 285 -3.54 -3.59 2.28
N LEU A 286 -3.88 -2.29 2.20
CA LEU A 286 -5.26 -1.83 1.97
C LEU A 286 -5.80 -2.26 0.60
N GLN A 287 -5.05 -2.05 -0.48
CA GLN A 287 -5.50 -2.39 -1.82
C GLN A 287 -5.63 -3.91 -2.00
N LYS A 288 -4.71 -4.69 -1.43
CA LYS A 288 -4.80 -6.15 -1.37
C LYS A 288 -6.08 -6.61 -0.66
N ALA A 289 -6.39 -6.04 0.50
CA ALA A 289 -7.61 -6.33 1.26
C ALA A 289 -8.88 -6.01 0.46
N MET A 290 -8.89 -4.90 -0.29
CA MET A 290 -10.04 -4.50 -1.11
C MET A 290 -10.23 -5.36 -2.36
N ALA A 291 -9.16 -5.67 -3.08
CA ALA A 291 -9.23 -6.33 -4.38
C ALA A 291 -9.18 -7.87 -4.28
N ARG A 292 -8.53 -8.41 -3.25
CA ARG A 292 -8.35 -9.86 -2.98
C ARG A 292 -7.88 -10.66 -4.21
N PRO A 293 -6.79 -10.27 -4.86
CA PRO A 293 -6.18 -11.06 -5.91
C PRO A 293 -5.43 -12.25 -5.31
N ASP A 294 -5.17 -13.28 -6.12
CA ASP A 294 -4.37 -14.43 -5.69
C ASP A 294 -2.89 -14.04 -5.52
N ARG A 295 -2.38 -13.18 -6.40
CA ARG A 295 -1.01 -12.64 -6.34
C ARG A 295 -1.01 -11.12 -6.45
N VAL A 296 -0.15 -10.49 -5.64
CA VAL A 296 0.00 -9.03 -5.61
C VAL A 296 1.39 -8.65 -6.09
N TYR A 297 1.45 -7.68 -7.01
CA TYR A 297 2.68 -7.04 -7.45
C TYR A 297 2.73 -5.60 -6.98
N ALA A 298 3.88 -5.17 -6.51
CA ALA A 298 4.12 -3.80 -6.10
C ALA A 298 4.40 -2.90 -7.30
N GLU A 299 4.01 -1.66 -7.23
CA GLU A 299 4.53 -0.63 -8.10
C GLU A 299 5.76 0.01 -7.45
N ILE A 300 6.92 -0.23 -8.03
CA ILE A 300 8.18 0.39 -7.62
C ILE A 300 8.68 1.35 -8.71
N ASP A 301 7.78 2.19 -9.22
CA ASP A 301 8.06 3.09 -10.33
C ASP A 301 9.08 4.16 -9.96
N THR A 302 9.94 4.46 -10.90
CA THR A 302 11.01 5.46 -10.77
C THR A 302 10.59 6.85 -11.22
N PHE A 303 9.29 7.08 -11.47
CA PHE A 303 8.81 8.34 -12.02
C PHE A 303 9.41 9.58 -11.32
N PRO A 304 9.88 10.59 -12.04
CA PRO A 304 9.91 10.78 -13.49
C PRO A 304 11.09 10.10 -14.23
N ARG A 305 11.58 8.98 -13.73
CA ARG A 305 12.59 8.07 -14.32
C ARG A 305 13.99 8.70 -14.42
N ASN A 306 14.36 9.39 -13.38
CA ASN A 306 15.71 9.92 -13.21
C ASN A 306 16.04 10.07 -11.73
N ARG A 307 17.35 9.97 -11.40
CA ARG A 307 17.84 9.97 -10.03
C ARG A 307 17.83 11.35 -9.33
N TYR A 308 17.54 12.41 -10.05
CA TYR A 308 17.36 13.75 -9.44
C TYR A 308 16.08 13.80 -8.60
N PHE A 309 15.08 12.98 -8.92
CA PHE A 309 13.81 12.89 -8.21
C PHE A 309 13.66 11.62 -7.39
N THR A 310 13.98 10.46 -7.97
CA THR A 310 13.75 9.17 -7.33
C THR A 310 15.06 8.42 -7.19
N GLY A 311 15.56 8.28 -5.97
CA GLY A 311 16.78 7.53 -5.69
C GLY A 311 16.61 6.01 -5.91
N ALA A 312 17.69 5.32 -6.31
CA ALA A 312 17.63 3.87 -6.49
C ALA A 312 17.29 3.12 -5.19
N ARG A 313 17.75 3.62 -4.04
CA ARG A 313 17.41 3.06 -2.73
C ARG A 313 15.91 3.14 -2.41
N THR A 314 15.19 4.10 -3.01
CA THR A 314 13.72 4.20 -2.88
C THR A 314 13.02 2.97 -3.46
N LEU A 315 13.50 2.47 -4.61
CA LEU A 315 12.98 1.23 -5.21
C LEU A 315 13.24 0.05 -4.29
N HIS A 316 14.48 -0.08 -3.81
CA HIS A 316 14.88 -1.15 -2.90
C HIS A 316 14.01 -1.18 -1.64
N ALA A 317 13.92 -0.07 -0.92
CA ALA A 317 13.09 0.01 0.29
C ALA A 317 11.61 -0.26 -0.02
N GLY A 318 11.09 0.34 -1.11
CA GLY A 318 9.70 0.15 -1.53
C GLY A 318 9.36 -1.31 -1.87
N LEU A 319 10.29 -2.02 -2.53
CA LEU A 319 10.12 -3.44 -2.82
C LEU A 319 10.17 -4.29 -1.55
N VAL A 320 11.15 -4.06 -0.68
CA VAL A 320 11.26 -4.81 0.60
C VAL A 320 9.99 -4.66 1.44
N VAL A 321 9.52 -3.44 1.69
CA VAL A 321 8.29 -3.26 2.52
C VAL A 321 7.05 -3.82 1.83
N SER A 322 7.02 -3.85 0.50
CA SER A 322 5.92 -4.47 -0.26
C SER A 322 5.93 -5.99 -0.13
N ILE A 323 7.09 -6.62 -0.19
CA ILE A 323 7.24 -8.07 0.06
C ILE A 323 6.77 -8.42 1.47
N LEU A 324 7.11 -7.61 2.47
CA LEU A 324 6.68 -7.80 3.86
C LEU A 324 5.16 -7.66 4.07
N GLU A 325 4.44 -7.08 3.12
CA GLU A 325 2.96 -7.06 3.08
C GLU A 325 2.38 -8.11 2.12
N GLY A 326 3.22 -8.99 1.58
CA GLY A 326 2.82 -10.15 0.77
C GLY A 326 2.86 -9.92 -0.74
N ALA A 327 3.58 -8.92 -1.25
CA ALA A 327 3.86 -8.83 -2.67
C ALA A 327 4.76 -9.99 -3.11
N SER A 328 4.40 -10.65 -4.21
CA SER A 328 5.18 -11.72 -4.85
C SER A 328 5.84 -11.27 -6.15
N GLY A 329 5.74 -10.00 -6.48
CA GLY A 329 6.36 -9.42 -7.67
C GLY A 329 6.32 -7.89 -7.63
N ALA A 330 6.92 -7.29 -8.66
CA ALA A 330 6.97 -5.83 -8.82
C ALA A 330 7.02 -5.43 -10.29
N LYS A 331 6.57 -4.21 -10.56
CA LYS A 331 6.64 -3.55 -11.87
C LYS A 331 7.41 -2.25 -11.73
N TYR A 332 8.36 -1.97 -12.63
CA TYR A 332 9.09 -0.70 -12.65
C TYR A 332 9.45 -0.22 -14.06
N TRP A 333 9.77 1.07 -14.18
CA TRP A 333 10.23 1.72 -15.40
C TRP A 333 11.68 2.21 -15.19
N PRO A 334 12.71 1.52 -15.68
CA PRO A 334 14.09 1.94 -15.45
C PRO A 334 14.54 3.11 -16.34
N ASN A 335 13.93 3.26 -17.52
CA ASN A 335 14.37 4.21 -18.55
C ASN A 335 13.33 5.31 -18.77
N ARG A 336 13.78 6.47 -19.25
CA ARG A 336 12.91 7.59 -19.65
C ARG A 336 12.06 7.25 -20.86
N PHE A 337 10.92 7.96 -21.01
CA PHE A 337 10.00 7.76 -22.12
C PHE A 337 10.38 8.49 -23.42
N PRO A 338 10.95 9.72 -23.36
CA PRO A 338 11.19 10.48 -24.59
C PRO A 338 12.29 9.90 -25.48
N ASP A 339 13.25 9.18 -24.88
CA ASP A 339 14.34 8.54 -25.60
C ASP A 339 14.95 7.42 -24.76
N TYR A 340 15.72 6.53 -25.38
CA TYR A 340 16.47 5.48 -24.72
C TYR A 340 17.74 6.01 -24.09
N GLU A 341 17.73 6.10 -22.76
CA GLU A 341 18.86 6.56 -21.95
C GLU A 341 19.25 5.50 -20.90
N PRO A 342 19.99 4.45 -21.26
CA PRO A 342 20.30 3.33 -20.35
C PRO A 342 21.11 3.76 -19.12
N ALA A 343 21.93 4.82 -19.24
CA ALA A 343 22.74 5.35 -18.14
C ALA A 343 21.87 5.93 -17.03
N SER A 344 20.73 6.57 -17.33
CA SER A 344 19.84 7.12 -16.31
C SER A 344 19.15 6.05 -15.49
N GLY A 345 19.00 4.84 -16.01
CA GLY A 345 18.42 3.66 -15.33
C GLY A 345 19.43 2.73 -14.67
N ALA A 346 20.74 2.95 -14.85
CA ALA A 346 21.78 1.99 -14.44
C ALA A 346 21.73 1.65 -12.95
N GLU A 347 21.60 2.65 -12.08
CA GLU A 347 21.58 2.44 -10.62
C GLU A 347 20.30 1.77 -10.14
N TYR A 348 19.16 1.93 -10.83
CA TYR A 348 17.93 1.20 -10.52
C TYR A 348 18.10 -0.30 -10.79
N LYS A 349 18.64 -0.64 -11.96
CA LYS A 349 18.95 -2.03 -12.35
C LYS A 349 19.95 -2.65 -11.38
N LYS A 350 21.01 -1.92 -11.05
CA LYS A 350 22.07 -2.36 -10.14
C LYS A 350 21.56 -2.69 -8.75
N VAL A 351 20.77 -1.82 -8.11
CA VAL A 351 20.26 -2.06 -6.76
C VAL A 351 19.33 -3.27 -6.70
N LEU A 352 18.53 -3.49 -7.75
CA LEU A 352 17.67 -4.68 -7.84
C LEU A 352 18.49 -5.95 -8.02
N ALA A 353 19.50 -5.95 -8.90
CA ALA A 353 20.39 -7.09 -9.12
C ALA A 353 21.19 -7.46 -7.86
N GLU A 354 21.80 -6.48 -7.19
CA GLU A 354 22.60 -6.68 -5.97
C GLU A 354 21.80 -7.24 -4.79
N ASN A 355 20.49 -6.99 -4.74
CA ASN A 355 19.62 -7.42 -3.64
C ASN A 355 18.61 -8.50 -4.06
N ARG A 356 18.79 -9.10 -5.23
CA ARG A 356 17.84 -10.11 -5.74
C ARG A 356 17.66 -11.28 -4.77
N GLY A 357 18.75 -11.80 -4.23
CA GLY A 357 18.69 -12.92 -3.28
C GLY A 357 17.94 -12.57 -2.00
N MET A 358 18.09 -11.35 -1.48
CA MET A 358 17.31 -10.86 -0.34
C MET A 358 15.81 -10.85 -0.65
N TYR A 359 15.39 -10.38 -1.83
CA TYR A 359 13.97 -10.35 -2.20
C TYR A 359 13.38 -11.74 -2.30
N ASP A 360 14.08 -12.66 -2.94
CA ASP A 360 13.65 -14.05 -3.09
C ASP A 360 13.51 -14.74 -1.72
N GLU A 361 14.48 -14.53 -0.83
CA GLU A 361 14.45 -15.11 0.53
C GLU A 361 13.31 -14.50 1.37
N LEU A 362 13.11 -13.19 1.35
CA LEU A 362 12.00 -12.54 2.04
C LEU A 362 10.65 -13.04 1.52
N CYS A 363 10.45 -13.14 0.19
CA CYS A 363 9.24 -13.71 -0.39
C CYS A 363 8.97 -15.14 0.10
N ARG A 364 10.02 -15.96 0.21
CA ARG A 364 9.93 -17.33 0.71
C ARG A 364 9.49 -17.36 2.17
N LEU A 365 10.07 -16.50 3.02
CA LEU A 365 9.77 -16.43 4.46
C LEU A 365 8.36 -15.90 4.74
N MET A 366 7.88 -14.97 3.94
CA MET A 366 6.52 -14.41 4.10
C MET A 366 5.39 -15.44 3.94
N LYS A 367 5.67 -16.61 3.34
CA LYS A 367 4.70 -17.70 3.24
C LYS A 367 4.46 -18.37 4.60
N GLY A 368 3.56 -17.79 5.39
CA GLY A 368 3.18 -18.26 6.73
C GLY A 368 4.03 -17.67 7.85
N ALA A 369 4.48 -16.45 7.68
CA ALA A 369 4.97 -15.59 8.73
C ALA A 369 3.80 -14.84 9.38
N ASP A 370 3.76 -14.78 10.70
CA ASP A 370 2.73 -14.09 11.47
C ASP A 370 3.26 -12.73 11.94
N PRO A 371 2.55 -11.61 11.69
CA PRO A 371 2.99 -10.30 12.16
C PRO A 371 2.92 -10.20 13.68
N CYS A 372 3.93 -9.58 14.28
CA CYS A 372 3.96 -9.25 15.71
C CYS A 372 3.51 -7.81 15.95
N GLY A 373 2.98 -7.54 17.15
CA GLY A 373 2.59 -6.20 17.59
C GLY A 373 1.08 -5.94 17.52
N VAL A 374 0.72 -4.66 17.41
CA VAL A 374 -0.66 -4.18 17.36
C VAL A 374 -1.01 -3.80 15.92
N ALA A 375 -2.08 -4.37 15.36
CA ALA A 375 -2.47 -4.15 13.98
C ALA A 375 -3.18 -2.80 13.77
N ASP A 376 -2.84 -2.04 12.73
CA ASP A 376 -3.67 -0.92 12.26
C ASP A 376 -4.82 -1.49 11.42
N ILE A 377 -6.05 -1.10 11.74
CA ILE A 377 -7.24 -1.66 11.09
C ILE A 377 -7.39 -1.11 9.68
N LEU A 378 -7.58 -2.02 8.74
CA LEU A 378 -7.98 -1.71 7.38
C LEU A 378 -9.50 -1.71 7.29
N VAL A 379 -10.08 -0.54 7.11
CA VAL A 379 -11.52 -0.39 6.85
C VAL A 379 -11.70 0.04 5.40
N ALA A 380 -12.23 -0.87 4.60
CA ALA A 380 -12.61 -0.60 3.23
C ALA A 380 -14.11 -0.31 3.18
N GLU A 381 -14.50 0.89 2.77
CA GLU A 381 -15.89 1.20 2.47
C GLU A 381 -16.22 0.89 1.01
N PRO A 382 -17.41 0.33 0.73
CA PRO A 382 -17.89 0.21 -0.64
C PRO A 382 -17.98 1.60 -1.28
N LYS A 383 -17.33 1.78 -2.43
CA LYS A 383 -17.46 3.01 -3.20
C LYS A 383 -18.81 3.06 -3.91
N ASP A 384 -19.46 4.20 -3.83
CA ASP A 384 -20.52 4.56 -4.75
C ASP A 384 -20.10 5.80 -5.58
N LEU A 385 -20.82 6.11 -6.64
CA LEU A 385 -20.50 7.27 -7.50
C LEU A 385 -20.69 8.63 -6.82
N ARG A 386 -21.23 8.68 -5.61
CA ARG A 386 -21.43 9.91 -4.83
C ARG A 386 -20.18 10.31 -4.07
N ASN A 387 -19.48 9.29 -3.58
CA ASN A 387 -18.30 9.51 -2.76
C ASN A 387 -17.10 9.80 -3.63
N ASP A 388 -16.63 11.05 -3.59
CA ASP A 388 -15.30 11.45 -4.06
C ASP A 388 -14.22 10.84 -3.13
N SER A 389 -14.53 9.72 -2.52
CA SER A 389 -13.70 9.13 -1.53
C SER A 389 -12.62 8.29 -2.19
N ARG A 390 -11.46 8.84 -2.26
CA ARG A 390 -10.30 8.02 -1.94
C ARG A 390 -10.66 7.37 -0.61
N PRO A 391 -10.83 6.02 -0.55
CA PRO A 391 -11.29 5.38 0.67
C PRO A 391 -10.39 5.82 1.81
N LEU A 392 -10.94 6.14 2.97
CA LEU A 392 -10.36 6.41 4.29
C LEU A 392 -8.82 6.56 4.44
N VAL A 393 -8.09 6.56 3.32
CA VAL A 393 -6.62 6.58 3.25
C VAL A 393 -6.04 7.79 3.99
N LYS A 394 -6.75 8.93 4.02
CA LYS A 394 -6.27 10.11 4.75
C LYS A 394 -6.35 9.93 6.26
N ASP A 395 -7.45 9.36 6.76
CA ASP A 395 -7.65 9.24 8.20
C ASP A 395 -7.14 7.92 8.77
N SER A 396 -6.94 6.91 7.96
CA SER A 396 -6.53 5.59 8.41
C SER A 396 -5.01 5.39 8.54
N ALA A 397 -4.18 6.33 8.09
CA ALA A 397 -2.71 6.24 8.21
C ALA A 397 -2.15 6.74 9.56
N PHE A 398 -3.02 7.01 10.51
CA PHE A 398 -2.68 7.79 11.67
C PHE A 398 -1.76 7.07 12.66
N TRP A 399 -2.15 5.89 13.12
CA TRP A 399 -1.32 5.12 14.04
C TRP A 399 -0.04 4.65 13.37
N THR A 400 -0.14 4.23 12.12
CA THR A 400 1.02 3.83 11.34
C THR A 400 1.97 5.00 11.11
N HIS A 401 1.47 6.25 10.98
CA HIS A 401 2.33 7.43 10.90
C HIS A 401 3.19 7.64 12.15
N ILE A 402 2.69 7.24 13.30
CA ILE A 402 3.43 7.26 14.55
C ILE A 402 4.35 6.03 14.66
N THR A 403 3.76 4.83 14.63
CA THR A 403 4.49 3.57 14.81
C THR A 403 5.48 3.31 13.67
N GLY A 404 5.11 3.65 12.46
CA GLY A 404 5.91 3.42 11.26
C GLY A 404 7.15 4.31 11.10
N VAL A 405 7.33 5.32 11.97
CA VAL A 405 8.54 6.15 11.99
C VAL A 405 9.30 6.07 13.32
N MET A 406 8.71 5.47 14.35
CA MET A 406 9.34 5.30 15.67
C MET A 406 10.07 3.96 15.82
N GLY A 407 10.08 3.11 14.81
CA GLY A 407 10.65 1.76 14.93
C GLY A 407 9.85 0.84 15.86
N LEU A 408 8.55 1.07 15.98
CA LEU A 408 7.60 0.14 16.62
C LEU A 408 7.06 -0.83 15.57
N PRO A 409 6.71 -2.08 15.92
CA PRO A 409 6.22 -3.06 14.97
C PRO A 409 4.96 -2.58 14.24
N VAL A 410 4.98 -2.60 12.91
CA VAL A 410 3.85 -2.23 12.04
C VAL A 410 3.18 -3.46 11.50
N SER A 411 1.87 -3.58 11.66
CA SER A 411 1.05 -4.60 11.00
C SER A 411 -0.29 -4.03 10.56
N PHE A 412 -0.98 -4.72 9.66
CA PHE A 412 -2.30 -4.33 9.15
C PHE A 412 -3.22 -5.54 9.12
N ALA A 413 -4.49 -5.35 9.45
CA ALA A 413 -5.49 -6.42 9.37
C ALA A 413 -6.88 -5.87 9.05
N GLU A 414 -7.66 -6.64 8.31
CA GLU A 414 -9.12 -6.43 8.23
C GLU A 414 -9.78 -6.88 9.55
N VAL A 415 -10.91 -6.26 9.91
CA VAL A 415 -11.65 -6.64 11.15
C VAL A 415 -12.04 -8.12 11.16
N SER A 416 -12.33 -8.70 10.00
CA SER A 416 -12.65 -10.13 9.85
C SER A 416 -11.49 -11.05 10.23
N GLU A 417 -10.26 -10.62 9.97
CA GLU A 417 -9.02 -11.38 10.11
C GLU A 417 -8.30 -11.13 11.45
N LEU A 418 -8.80 -10.17 12.25
CA LEU A 418 -8.20 -9.87 13.54
C LEU A 418 -8.27 -11.07 14.50
N ASP A 419 -7.10 -11.44 15.01
CA ASP A 419 -6.87 -12.45 16.05
C ASP A 419 -6.12 -11.91 17.28
N GLY A 420 -5.73 -10.62 17.26
CA GLY A 420 -5.00 -9.91 18.29
C GLY A 420 -5.39 -8.44 18.44
N PRO A 421 -4.69 -7.69 19.29
CA PRO A 421 -4.99 -6.29 19.55
C PRO A 421 -4.74 -5.39 18.35
N CYS A 422 -5.51 -4.29 18.28
CA CYS A 422 -5.44 -3.38 17.14
C CYS A 422 -5.55 -1.90 17.56
N PHE A 423 -5.22 -1.02 16.62
CA PHE A 423 -5.49 0.41 16.71
C PHE A 423 -6.85 0.73 16.11
N LEU A 424 -7.70 1.46 16.84
CA LEU A 424 -9.01 1.89 16.36
C LEU A 424 -9.15 3.40 16.48
N ARG A 425 -9.50 4.05 15.39
CA ARG A 425 -9.73 5.49 15.29
C ARG A 425 -11.19 5.86 15.22
N GLY A 426 -11.47 7.15 15.49
CA GLY A 426 -12.81 7.70 15.40
C GLY A 426 -13.46 7.51 14.02
N SER A 427 -12.72 7.69 12.92
CA SER A 427 -13.25 7.48 11.58
C SER A 427 -13.61 6.01 11.31
N ALA A 428 -12.74 5.09 11.69
CA ALA A 428 -13.01 3.66 11.60
C ALA A 428 -14.13 3.22 12.55
N ALA A 429 -14.13 3.71 13.80
CA ALA A 429 -15.20 3.42 14.76
C ALA A 429 -16.59 3.83 14.25
N LYS A 430 -16.69 4.95 13.51
CA LYS A 430 -17.95 5.38 12.89
C LYS A 430 -18.42 4.48 11.76
N ALA A 431 -17.47 3.92 10.99
CA ALA A 431 -17.77 3.07 9.85
C ALA A 431 -18.12 1.62 10.24
N LEU A 432 -17.68 1.15 11.40
CA LEU A 432 -17.90 -0.21 11.88
C LEU A 432 -19.24 -0.38 12.61
N GLY A 433 -19.82 -1.56 12.49
CA GLY A 433 -21.00 -1.95 13.28
C GLY A 433 -20.65 -2.35 14.71
N ASP A 434 -21.66 -2.33 15.61
CA ASP A 434 -21.46 -2.61 17.05
C ASP A 434 -20.88 -4.01 17.32
N ALA A 435 -21.25 -5.02 16.54
CA ALA A 435 -20.68 -6.37 16.66
C ALA A 435 -19.17 -6.39 16.34
N GLN A 436 -18.74 -5.64 15.33
CA GLN A 436 -17.33 -5.51 14.96
C GLN A 436 -16.55 -4.76 16.03
N ILE A 437 -17.11 -3.67 16.59
CA ILE A 437 -16.51 -2.92 17.70
C ILE A 437 -16.36 -3.84 18.92
N LYS A 438 -17.38 -4.60 19.31
CA LYS A 438 -17.29 -5.56 20.42
C LYS A 438 -16.23 -6.64 20.20
N LYS A 439 -16.10 -7.17 18.97
CA LYS A 439 -15.00 -8.08 18.61
C LYS A 439 -13.64 -7.44 18.85
N ILE A 440 -13.44 -6.20 18.37
CA ILE A 440 -12.20 -5.44 18.56
C ILE A 440 -11.90 -5.27 20.04
N LEU A 441 -12.89 -4.83 20.82
CA LEU A 441 -12.74 -4.61 22.26
C LEU A 441 -12.44 -5.89 23.03
N SER A 442 -12.91 -7.06 22.57
CA SER A 442 -12.60 -8.37 23.21
C SER A 442 -11.18 -8.85 22.95
N LEU A 443 -10.58 -8.44 21.83
CA LEU A 443 -9.18 -8.78 21.47
C LEU A 443 -8.16 -7.81 22.10
N GLY A 444 -8.64 -6.64 22.53
CA GLY A 444 -7.82 -5.54 23.00
C GLY A 444 -7.59 -4.49 21.91
N CYS A 445 -7.46 -3.22 22.33
CA CYS A 445 -7.21 -2.17 21.35
C CYS A 445 -6.61 -0.90 21.98
N VAL A 446 -6.02 -0.08 21.10
CA VAL A 446 -5.62 1.29 21.39
C VAL A 446 -6.59 2.23 20.66
N LEU A 447 -7.24 3.11 21.40
CA LEU A 447 -8.24 4.07 20.92
C LEU A 447 -7.67 5.48 20.89
N ASP A 448 -8.00 6.25 19.86
CA ASP A 448 -7.89 7.71 19.93
C ASP A 448 -9.12 8.33 20.64
N GLY A 449 -9.04 9.63 20.94
CA GLY A 449 -10.12 10.33 21.64
C GLY A 449 -11.45 10.32 20.88
N ASP A 450 -11.41 10.44 19.57
CA ASP A 450 -12.62 10.43 18.73
C ASP A 450 -13.29 9.04 18.72
N ALA A 451 -12.50 7.96 18.73
CA ALA A 451 -13.03 6.60 18.87
C ALA A 451 -13.68 6.38 20.24
N ALA A 452 -13.04 6.87 21.31
CA ALA A 452 -13.60 6.78 22.66
C ALA A 452 -14.93 7.52 22.76
N VAL A 453 -15.04 8.73 22.21
CA VAL A 453 -16.30 9.50 22.15
C VAL A 453 -17.38 8.73 21.36
N GLU A 454 -17.04 8.16 20.20
CA GLU A 454 -18.00 7.40 19.40
C GLU A 454 -18.49 6.13 20.10
N ILE A 455 -17.59 5.39 20.76
CA ILE A 455 -17.93 4.18 21.52
C ILE A 455 -18.84 4.53 22.71
N CYS A 456 -18.55 5.61 23.44
CA CYS A 456 -19.42 6.10 24.52
C CYS A 456 -20.78 6.54 23.99
N ARG A 457 -20.84 7.23 22.83
CA ARG A 457 -22.11 7.61 22.18
C ARG A 457 -22.99 6.41 21.85
N ARG A 458 -22.38 5.26 21.56
CA ARG A 458 -23.09 3.98 21.31
C ARG A 458 -23.44 3.21 22.58
N GLY A 459 -23.21 3.77 23.76
CA GLY A 459 -23.52 3.13 25.06
C GLY A 459 -22.54 2.03 25.49
N MET A 460 -21.33 2.00 24.92
CA MET A 460 -20.31 0.97 25.22
C MET A 460 -19.14 1.53 26.06
N GLY A 461 -19.32 2.61 26.78
CA GLY A 461 -18.29 3.22 27.65
C GLY A 461 -17.74 2.27 28.70
N ASP A 462 -18.57 1.38 29.24
CA ASP A 462 -18.18 0.36 30.23
C ASP A 462 -17.15 -0.64 29.68
N LEU A 463 -17.12 -0.85 28.34
CA LEU A 463 -16.15 -1.73 27.68
C LEU A 463 -14.79 -1.06 27.44
N ILE A 464 -14.70 0.24 27.60
CA ILE A 464 -13.44 1.00 27.48
C ILE A 464 -12.99 1.63 28.79
N GLY A 465 -13.78 1.44 29.86
CA GLY A 465 -13.49 1.89 31.23
C GLY A 465 -13.53 3.39 31.45
N VAL A 466 -14.04 4.18 30.49
CA VAL A 466 -14.12 5.64 30.60
C VAL A 466 -15.43 6.19 30.07
N LYS A 467 -15.82 7.35 30.58
CA LYS A 467 -16.76 8.28 29.96
C LYS A 467 -15.94 9.27 29.12
N ALA A 468 -16.30 9.43 27.86
CA ALA A 468 -15.62 10.35 26.95
C ALA A 468 -16.59 11.41 26.41
N ALA A 469 -16.13 12.66 26.32
CA ALA A 469 -16.88 13.81 25.83
C ALA A 469 -15.94 14.80 25.11
N PRO A 470 -16.47 15.70 24.27
CA PRO A 470 -15.68 16.78 23.69
C PRO A 470 -14.98 17.60 24.78
N TRP A 471 -13.78 18.12 24.46
CA TRP A 471 -13.01 18.96 25.37
C TRP A 471 -13.66 20.33 25.54
N ASP A 472 -13.66 20.83 26.77
CA ASP A 472 -14.03 22.23 27.06
C ASP A 472 -12.90 23.17 26.60
N LYS A 473 -13.14 23.91 25.55
CA LYS A 473 -12.16 24.82 24.95
C LYS A 473 -11.70 25.96 25.84
N SER A 474 -12.41 26.25 26.92
CA SER A 474 -11.99 27.24 27.93
C SER A 474 -10.82 26.76 28.78
N LEU A 475 -10.64 25.45 28.92
CA LEU A 475 -9.57 24.84 29.67
C LEU A 475 -8.31 24.67 28.81
N LYS A 476 -7.27 25.43 29.12
CA LYS A 476 -5.97 25.35 28.41
C LYS A 476 -5.13 24.19 28.94
N ILE A 477 -4.89 23.18 28.09
CA ILE A 477 -3.88 22.15 28.34
C ILE A 477 -2.52 22.75 28.02
N SER A 478 -1.60 22.76 28.99
CA SER A 478 -0.22 23.19 28.74
C SER A 478 0.69 22.03 28.40
N ARG A 479 0.51 20.90 29.06
CA ARG A 479 1.36 19.68 28.92
C ARG A 479 0.54 18.43 29.24
N GLU A 480 1.16 17.27 28.95
CA GLU A 480 0.76 15.97 29.45
C GLU A 480 1.85 15.45 30.39
N ARG A 481 1.46 14.91 31.54
CA ARG A 481 2.36 14.32 32.55
C ARG A 481 2.06 12.83 32.69
N PHE A 482 3.11 11.99 32.58
CA PHE A 482 2.98 10.56 32.77
C PHE A 482 2.81 10.18 34.23
N SER A 483 1.90 9.26 34.51
CA SER A 483 1.59 8.80 35.88
C SER A 483 2.53 7.67 36.33
N GLY A 484 2.39 7.22 37.58
CA GLY A 484 3.17 6.12 38.17
C GLY A 484 3.09 4.80 37.39
N GLY A 485 1.98 4.53 36.71
CA GLY A 485 1.80 3.35 35.86
C GLY A 485 2.73 3.27 34.66
N MET A 486 3.41 4.37 34.33
CA MET A 486 4.39 4.43 33.23
C MET A 486 5.84 4.04 33.64
N GLY A 487 6.05 3.49 34.86
CA GLY A 487 7.33 2.99 35.31
C GLY A 487 8.46 4.01 35.24
N LYS A 488 9.54 3.71 34.48
CA LYS A 488 10.74 4.57 34.38
C LYS A 488 10.48 5.98 33.82
N ILE A 489 9.40 6.18 33.08
CA ILE A 489 9.03 7.50 32.53
C ILE A 489 7.94 8.22 33.37
N ALA A 490 7.61 7.71 34.54
CA ALA A 490 6.70 8.37 35.45
C ALA A 490 7.20 9.79 35.82
N GLY A 491 6.27 10.78 35.83
CA GLY A 491 6.60 12.18 36.09
C GLY A 491 7.20 12.94 34.90
N VAL A 492 7.53 12.28 33.79
CA VAL A 492 7.93 12.96 32.54
C VAL A 492 6.76 13.80 32.02
N VAL A 493 7.08 14.96 31.50
CA VAL A 493 6.12 15.94 30.97
C VAL A 493 6.40 16.14 29.48
N CYS A 494 5.35 15.92 28.67
CA CYS A 494 5.37 16.07 27.21
C CYS A 494 4.57 17.29 26.74
N GLU A 495 4.74 17.65 25.49
CA GLU A 495 4.00 18.71 24.81
C GLU A 495 2.49 18.45 24.82
N PRO A 496 1.65 19.52 24.70
CA PRO A 496 0.21 19.37 24.67
C PRO A 496 -0.25 18.57 23.45
N PRO A 497 -1.33 17.81 23.60
CA PRO A 497 -1.87 16.97 22.52
C PRO A 497 -2.62 17.79 21.46
N SER A 498 -2.84 17.17 20.30
CA SER A 498 -3.76 17.68 19.28
C SER A 498 -5.18 17.15 19.51
N ASN A 499 -6.19 17.99 19.26
CA ASN A 499 -7.61 17.62 19.32
C ASN A 499 -7.98 16.81 20.57
N PRO A 500 -7.82 17.39 21.78
CA PRO A 500 -8.12 16.69 23.03
C PRO A 500 -9.61 16.42 23.19
N VAL A 501 -9.91 15.32 23.88
CA VAL A 501 -11.23 15.02 24.43
C VAL A 501 -11.12 14.88 25.94
N LYS A 502 -12.22 15.02 26.68
CA LYS A 502 -12.25 14.77 28.10
C LYS A 502 -12.57 13.30 28.34
N ILE A 503 -11.71 12.57 29.06
CA ILE A 503 -12.01 11.22 29.54
C ILE A 503 -12.03 11.19 31.06
N GLU A 504 -13.00 10.47 31.62
CA GLU A 504 -13.18 10.27 33.04
C GLU A 504 -13.23 8.76 33.33
N PRO A 505 -12.29 8.20 34.12
CA PRO A 505 -12.36 6.80 34.56
C PRO A 505 -13.70 6.47 35.22
N LEU A 506 -14.29 5.33 34.85
CA LEU A 506 -15.56 4.87 35.44
C LEU A 506 -15.39 4.15 36.78
N SER A 507 -14.18 3.67 37.07
CA SER A 507 -13.86 2.98 38.32
C SER A 507 -12.35 3.04 38.60
N ASP A 508 -11.97 2.61 39.80
CA ASP A 508 -10.57 2.41 40.22
C ASP A 508 -9.83 1.30 39.46
N LYS A 509 -10.56 0.44 38.74
CA LYS A 509 -9.98 -0.57 37.83
C LYS A 509 -9.40 0.04 36.55
N THR A 510 -9.76 1.28 36.21
CA THR A 510 -9.22 2.01 35.08
C THR A 510 -7.93 2.71 35.47
N GLU A 511 -6.79 2.16 35.07
CA GLU A 511 -5.48 2.75 35.35
C GLU A 511 -5.28 4.03 34.53
N VAL A 512 -4.94 5.14 35.22
CA VAL A 512 -4.57 6.40 34.55
C VAL A 512 -3.08 6.37 34.25
N MET A 513 -2.74 6.33 32.96
CA MET A 513 -1.36 6.27 32.45
C MET A 513 -0.72 7.65 32.30
N SER A 514 -1.53 8.68 32.02
CA SER A 514 -1.09 10.07 31.94
C SER A 514 -2.24 11.03 32.20
N GLU A 515 -1.89 12.29 32.46
CA GLU A 515 -2.82 13.36 32.84
C GLU A 515 -2.55 14.62 32.02
N PHE A 516 -3.60 15.30 31.60
CA PHE A 516 -3.50 16.68 31.10
C PHE A 516 -3.33 17.63 32.28
N ILE A 517 -2.36 18.54 32.15
CA ILE A 517 -2.05 19.52 33.16
C ILE A 517 -2.02 20.94 32.57
N HIS A 518 -2.37 21.90 33.44
CA HIS A 518 -2.11 23.32 33.21
C HIS A 518 -0.88 23.76 34.02
N LEU A 519 0.05 24.45 33.33
CA LEU A 519 1.17 25.12 33.97
C LEU A 519 0.97 26.63 33.80
N PRO A 520 1.03 27.44 34.87
CA PRO A 520 0.85 28.89 34.80
C PRO A 520 1.87 29.60 33.89
N TYR A 521 3.06 28.98 33.69
CA TYR A 521 4.15 29.49 32.86
C TYR A 521 4.68 28.41 31.94
N THR A 522 5.09 28.79 30.75
CA THR A 522 5.62 27.85 29.73
C THR A 522 6.80 27.03 30.25
N TYR A 523 7.66 27.63 31.10
CA TYR A 523 8.83 26.97 31.73
C TYR A 523 8.66 26.89 33.25
N GLY A 524 7.41 26.92 33.75
CA GLY A 524 7.13 26.94 35.19
C GLY A 524 7.56 25.67 35.92
N ASP A 525 7.82 25.80 37.20
CA ASP A 525 8.11 24.67 38.07
C ASP A 525 6.90 23.71 38.10
N LYS A 526 7.17 22.45 37.83
CA LYS A 526 6.15 21.36 37.78
C LYS A 526 5.34 21.22 39.06
N LYS A 527 5.80 21.73 40.19
CA LYS A 527 5.07 21.74 41.48
C LYS A 527 3.79 22.58 41.42
N PHE A 528 3.68 23.54 40.50
CA PHE A 528 2.49 24.36 40.30
C PHE A 528 1.53 23.81 39.24
N ALA A 529 1.77 22.59 38.77
CA ALA A 529 0.93 21.96 37.76
C ALA A 529 -0.45 21.60 38.34
N GLU A 530 -1.48 22.15 37.73
CA GLU A 530 -2.87 21.80 38.02
C GLU A 530 -3.30 20.62 37.12
N ARG A 531 -3.86 19.56 37.73
CA ARG A 531 -4.45 18.44 37.00
C ARG A 531 -5.78 18.86 36.39
N LEU A 532 -5.95 18.62 35.09
CA LEU A 532 -7.19 18.93 34.37
C LEU A 532 -8.08 17.70 34.17
N ALA A 533 -7.49 16.62 33.62
CA ALA A 533 -8.18 15.36 33.29
C ALA A 533 -7.19 14.23 33.08
N ALA A 534 -7.68 12.99 33.00
CA ALA A 534 -6.89 11.88 32.45
C ALA A 534 -6.58 12.12 30.96
N ALA A 535 -5.36 11.80 30.53
CA ALA A 535 -4.90 11.95 29.17
C ALA A 535 -4.72 10.60 28.45
N SER A 536 -4.32 9.57 29.19
CA SER A 536 -4.39 8.20 28.71
C SER A 536 -4.74 7.24 29.84
N THR A 537 -5.43 6.15 29.50
CA THR A 537 -5.87 5.13 30.45
C THR A 537 -5.63 3.74 29.89
N CYS A 538 -5.56 2.73 30.78
CA CYS A 538 -5.55 1.31 30.42
C CYS A 538 -6.60 0.58 31.28
N PHE A 539 -7.39 -0.29 30.66
CA PHE A 539 -8.49 -0.99 31.32
C PHE A 539 -8.62 -2.41 30.73
N GLU A 540 -8.81 -3.39 31.58
CA GLU A 540 -9.19 -4.74 31.16
C GLU A 540 -10.71 -4.90 31.27
N ASN A 541 -11.38 -5.14 30.16
CA ASN A 541 -12.82 -5.13 30.08
C ASN A 541 -13.44 -6.50 30.40
N PRO A 542 -14.75 -6.58 30.65
CA PRO A 542 -15.44 -7.85 30.94
C PRO A 542 -15.40 -8.87 29.80
N LEU A 543 -15.01 -8.47 28.58
CA LEU A 543 -14.84 -9.37 27.43
C LEU A 543 -13.42 -9.99 27.39
N GLY A 544 -12.54 -9.65 28.32
CA GLY A 544 -11.16 -10.13 28.42
C GLY A 544 -10.14 -9.30 27.65
N GLY A 545 -10.56 -8.28 26.90
CA GLY A 545 -9.64 -7.44 26.14
C GLY A 545 -9.07 -6.28 26.97
N LYS A 546 -7.78 -5.99 26.77
CA LYS A 546 -7.13 -4.78 27.31
C LYS A 546 -7.32 -3.60 26.38
N VAL A 547 -7.83 -2.50 26.89
CA VAL A 547 -8.12 -1.30 26.11
C VAL A 547 -7.31 -0.13 26.64
N ALA A 548 -6.50 0.47 25.78
CA ALA A 548 -5.83 1.74 26.06
C ALA A 548 -6.55 2.87 25.33
N VAL A 549 -6.84 3.95 26.05
CA VAL A 549 -7.50 5.13 25.49
C VAL A 549 -6.56 6.32 25.56
N PHE A 550 -6.28 6.96 24.44
CA PHE A 550 -5.65 8.28 24.36
C PHE A 550 -6.74 9.34 24.25
N ALA A 551 -6.77 10.29 25.16
CA ALA A 551 -7.74 11.39 25.14
C ALA A 551 -7.41 12.47 24.11
N SER A 552 -6.80 12.09 23.01
CA SER A 552 -6.37 13.00 21.93
C SER A 552 -6.19 12.23 20.63
N ARG A 553 -5.92 12.98 19.55
CA ARG A 553 -5.33 12.37 18.34
C ARG A 553 -3.83 12.40 18.48
N PRO A 554 -3.12 11.27 18.46
CA PRO A 554 -1.65 11.21 18.40
C PRO A 554 -1.16 11.64 17.01
N GLU A 555 -1.17 12.93 16.69
CA GLU A 555 -0.74 13.50 15.40
C GLU A 555 0.15 14.73 15.60
N GLY A 556 0.96 15.00 14.59
CA GLY A 556 1.88 16.13 14.58
C GLY A 556 3.22 15.87 15.28
N PRO A 557 4.14 16.84 15.21
CA PRO A 557 5.51 16.68 15.71
C PRO A 557 5.60 16.47 17.23
N ASN A 558 4.60 16.92 17.99
CA ASN A 558 4.54 16.76 19.44
C ASN A 558 4.40 15.30 19.90
N HIS A 559 4.06 14.40 18.98
CA HIS A 559 3.98 12.96 19.23
C HIS A 559 5.20 12.16 18.73
N LEU A 560 6.20 12.84 18.15
CA LEU A 560 7.41 12.21 17.63
C LEU A 560 8.61 12.60 18.50
N ASN A 561 8.71 12.02 19.67
CA ASN A 561 9.83 12.17 20.59
C ASN A 561 10.05 10.89 21.41
N GLU A 562 11.19 10.78 22.08
CA GLU A 562 11.61 9.58 22.81
C GLU A 562 10.65 9.19 23.94
N SER A 563 10.16 10.18 24.71
CA SER A 563 9.22 9.92 25.80
C SER A 563 7.88 9.39 25.29
N ARG A 564 7.39 9.89 24.16
CA ARG A 564 6.19 9.37 23.47
C ARG A 564 6.42 7.98 22.92
N LYS A 565 7.58 7.72 22.31
CA LYS A 565 7.96 6.39 21.87
C LYS A 565 7.93 5.40 23.04
N ALA A 566 8.51 5.76 24.17
CA ALA A 566 8.48 4.94 25.37
C ALA A 566 7.05 4.69 25.90
N GLN A 567 6.18 5.71 25.86
CA GLN A 567 4.75 5.58 26.19
C GLN A 567 4.04 4.58 25.26
N TYR A 568 4.23 4.71 23.94
CA TYR A 568 3.60 3.81 22.97
C TYR A 568 4.16 2.39 23.11
N ALA A 569 5.47 2.22 23.27
CA ALA A 569 6.09 0.93 23.47
C ALA A 569 5.57 0.21 24.72
N GLU A 570 5.43 0.93 25.84
CA GLU A 570 4.86 0.38 27.08
C GLU A 570 3.41 -0.08 26.87
N ILE A 571 2.58 0.73 26.23
CA ILE A 571 1.17 0.39 25.95
C ILE A 571 1.07 -0.78 24.98
N ILE A 572 1.83 -0.76 23.89
CA ILE A 572 1.86 -1.87 22.92
C ILE A 572 2.30 -3.17 23.59
N ASN A 573 3.34 -3.13 24.43
CA ASN A 573 3.83 -4.32 25.15
C ASN A 573 2.80 -4.86 26.16
N ARG A 574 1.95 -4.02 26.75
CA ARG A 574 0.84 -4.47 27.62
C ARG A 574 -0.25 -5.20 26.86
N LEU A 575 -0.52 -4.79 25.61
CA LEU A 575 -1.54 -5.39 24.78
C LEU A 575 -1.01 -6.61 24.02
N ALA A 576 0.21 -6.53 23.49
CA ALA A 576 0.88 -7.55 22.67
C ALA A 576 2.30 -7.78 23.18
N PRO A 577 2.47 -8.53 24.29
CA PRO A 577 3.78 -8.74 24.91
C PRO A 577 4.71 -9.57 24.01
N GLY A 578 6.02 -9.31 24.11
CA GLY A 578 7.07 -10.11 23.49
C GLY A 578 7.50 -9.68 22.08
N GLY A 579 6.99 -8.56 21.56
CA GLY A 579 7.49 -8.00 20.30
C GLY A 579 8.92 -7.45 20.41
N ILE A 580 9.56 -7.26 19.25
CA ILE A 580 10.85 -6.56 19.14
C ILE A 580 10.60 -5.18 18.54
N TRP A 581 11.21 -4.15 19.13
CA TRP A 581 11.16 -2.78 18.59
C TRP A 581 12.55 -2.13 18.61
N HIS A 582 12.72 -1.10 17.78
CA HIS A 582 13.97 -0.33 17.75
C HIS A 582 14.15 0.47 19.04
N ASP A 583 15.29 0.31 19.74
CA ASP A 583 15.63 1.00 20.99
C ASP A 583 16.61 2.15 20.71
N GLY A 584 16.17 3.19 20.01
CA GLY A 584 16.93 4.38 19.67
C GLY A 584 16.00 5.54 19.30
N ASP A 585 16.56 6.73 19.12
CA ASP A 585 15.87 7.99 18.82
C ASP A 585 15.78 8.30 17.32
N ALA A 586 16.33 7.42 16.47
CA ALA A 586 16.30 7.58 15.03
C ALA A 586 14.92 7.21 14.44
N GLU A 587 14.57 7.91 13.35
CA GLU A 587 13.37 7.56 12.58
C GLU A 587 13.56 6.23 11.84
N ALA A 588 12.72 5.27 12.13
CA ALA A 588 12.80 3.93 11.57
C ALA A 588 11.43 3.31 11.32
N TYR A 589 11.26 2.70 10.14
CA TYR A 589 10.20 1.73 9.88
C TYR A 589 10.67 0.35 10.38
N LEU A 590 9.81 -0.36 11.10
CA LEU A 590 10.11 -1.69 11.60
C LEU A 590 8.94 -2.65 11.36
N LYS A 591 9.26 -3.82 10.81
CA LYS A 591 8.37 -4.97 10.74
C LYS A 591 8.95 -6.10 11.58
N SER A 592 8.13 -6.73 12.40
CA SER A 592 8.50 -7.90 13.20
C SER A 592 7.52 -9.02 12.88
N LEU A 593 8.04 -10.22 12.63
CA LEU A 593 7.29 -11.37 12.13
C LEU A 593 7.79 -12.65 12.80
N LYS A 594 6.87 -13.45 13.33
CA LYS A 594 7.17 -14.79 13.80
C LYS A 594 7.19 -15.77 12.62
N LEU A 595 8.28 -16.49 12.46
CA LEU A 595 8.44 -17.48 11.39
C LEU A 595 7.95 -18.88 11.84
N LYS A 596 7.68 -19.75 10.86
CA LYS A 596 7.19 -21.14 11.11
C LYS A 596 8.11 -21.98 11.96
N ASP A 597 9.40 -21.72 11.94
CA ASP A 597 10.39 -22.44 12.75
C ASP A 597 10.58 -21.85 14.17
N GLY A 598 9.73 -20.90 14.55
CA GLY A 598 9.75 -20.25 15.85
C GLY A 598 10.70 -19.07 15.98
N SER A 599 11.60 -18.84 15.00
CA SER A 599 12.47 -17.67 15.00
C SER A 599 11.68 -16.39 14.67
N GLU A 600 12.25 -15.23 14.99
CA GLU A 600 11.65 -13.93 14.71
C GLU A 600 12.45 -13.16 13.66
N LEU A 601 11.77 -12.77 12.57
CA LEU A 601 12.32 -11.91 11.53
C LEU A 601 12.01 -10.46 11.88
N VAL A 602 13.03 -9.63 11.96
CA VAL A 602 12.92 -8.18 12.14
C VAL A 602 13.51 -7.49 10.92
N VAL A 603 12.73 -6.66 10.27
CA VAL A 603 13.22 -5.80 9.18
C VAL A 603 13.12 -4.35 9.62
N LEU A 604 14.29 -3.70 9.69
CA LEU A 604 14.45 -2.29 10.04
C LEU A 604 14.84 -1.51 8.80
N ALA A 605 14.09 -0.49 8.45
CA ALA A 605 14.45 0.48 7.43
C ALA A 605 14.66 1.86 8.06
N ASN A 606 15.86 2.40 7.91
CA ASN A 606 16.16 3.77 8.29
C ASN A 606 15.43 4.73 7.35
N VAL A 607 14.61 5.62 7.91
CA VAL A 607 13.86 6.65 7.17
C VAL A 607 14.28 8.07 7.56
N GLY A 608 15.31 8.20 8.39
CA GLY A 608 16.00 9.45 8.74
C GLY A 608 17.28 9.66 7.92
N PRO A 609 17.82 10.88 7.89
CA PRO A 609 19.05 11.19 7.15
C PRO A 609 20.30 10.57 7.78
N ASP A 610 20.32 10.42 9.11
CA ASP A 610 21.45 9.88 9.83
C ASP A 610 21.44 8.35 9.85
N PRO A 611 22.58 7.68 9.71
CA PRO A 611 22.64 6.22 9.79
C PRO A 611 22.34 5.73 11.21
N ILE A 612 21.62 4.62 11.30
CA ILE A 612 21.39 3.94 12.58
C ILE A 612 22.56 2.99 12.86
N THR A 613 23.33 3.27 13.90
CA THR A 613 24.47 2.45 14.29
C THR A 613 24.84 2.66 15.78
N PRO A 614 25.02 1.60 16.61
CA PRO A 614 24.71 0.21 16.29
C PRO A 614 23.21 -0.02 16.07
N LEU A 615 22.84 -1.18 15.57
CA LEU A 615 21.44 -1.59 15.45
C LEU A 615 20.93 -1.99 16.84
N ALA A 616 20.16 -1.12 17.47
CA ALA A 616 19.66 -1.31 18.82
C ALA A 616 18.17 -1.68 18.83
N PHE A 617 17.85 -2.73 19.59
CA PHE A 617 16.46 -3.20 19.75
C PHE A 617 16.15 -3.47 21.22
N LYS A 618 14.89 -3.70 21.50
CA LYS A 618 14.41 -4.13 22.80
C LYS A 618 13.34 -5.20 22.69
N SER A 619 13.43 -6.21 23.55
CA SER A 619 12.42 -7.26 23.68
C SER A 619 12.43 -7.82 25.10
N ALA A 620 11.27 -8.27 25.59
CA ALA A 620 11.17 -9.05 26.82
C ALA A 620 11.60 -10.51 26.66
N ARG A 621 11.66 -11.00 25.40
CA ARG A 621 12.11 -12.35 25.06
C ARG A 621 13.64 -12.42 25.09
N LYS A 622 14.18 -13.61 25.34
CA LYS A 622 15.64 -13.87 25.32
C LYS A 622 16.02 -14.63 24.06
N PHE A 623 17.08 -14.18 23.43
CA PHE A 623 17.61 -14.78 22.20
C PHE A 623 19.02 -15.32 22.42
N SER A 624 19.31 -16.45 21.81
CA SER A 624 20.61 -17.12 21.88
C SER A 624 21.49 -16.85 20.65
N ARG A 625 20.87 -16.50 19.50
CA ARG A 625 21.56 -16.28 18.22
C ARG A 625 20.86 -15.21 17.39
N ALA A 626 21.66 -14.49 16.62
CA ALA A 626 21.15 -13.55 15.61
C ALA A 626 21.85 -13.80 14.27
N GLN A 627 21.12 -13.61 13.18
CA GLN A 627 21.64 -13.65 11.81
C GLN A 627 21.20 -12.42 11.04
N MET A 628 22.00 -12.01 10.07
CA MET A 628 21.71 -10.89 9.14
C MET A 628 21.65 -11.43 7.71
N LEU A 629 20.64 -10.98 6.95
CA LEU A 629 20.44 -11.34 5.55
C LEU A 629 21.27 -10.45 4.64
N GLY A 630 22.07 -11.06 3.78
CA GLY A 630 22.80 -10.35 2.72
C GLY A 630 21.96 -10.12 1.47
N GLY A 631 22.36 -9.19 0.60
CA GLY A 631 21.72 -8.95 -0.70
C GLY A 631 21.70 -10.19 -1.61
N ASP A 632 22.68 -11.09 -1.42
CA ASP A 632 22.78 -12.39 -2.10
C ASP A 632 21.81 -13.47 -1.56
N GLY A 633 20.99 -13.13 -0.55
CA GLY A 633 20.03 -14.06 0.06
C GLY A 633 20.62 -15.00 1.11
N ALA A 634 21.90 -14.88 1.42
CA ALA A 634 22.55 -15.72 2.43
C ALA A 634 22.41 -15.11 3.83
N TRP A 635 22.01 -15.97 4.79
CA TRP A 635 22.02 -15.64 6.21
C TRP A 635 23.43 -15.83 6.78
N ARG A 636 23.92 -14.82 7.50
CA ARG A 636 25.22 -14.84 8.17
C ARG A 636 25.04 -14.55 9.65
N ASP A 637 25.77 -15.24 10.51
CA ASP A 637 25.72 -14.96 11.95
C ASP A 637 26.13 -13.51 12.19
N ALA A 638 25.35 -12.83 13.02
CA ALA A 638 25.58 -11.46 13.42
C ALA A 638 26.07 -11.43 14.87
N GLU A 639 27.13 -10.65 15.12
CA GLU A 639 27.57 -10.37 16.48
C GLU A 639 26.50 -9.56 17.20
N PHE A 640 25.98 -10.08 18.31
CA PHE A 640 24.97 -9.42 19.11
C PHE A 640 25.17 -9.65 20.61
N SER A 641 24.58 -8.76 21.39
CA SER A 641 24.47 -8.89 22.84
C SER A 641 23.07 -8.55 23.31
N GLN A 642 22.62 -9.18 24.38
CA GLN A 642 21.35 -8.85 25.03
C GLN A 642 21.54 -8.73 26.53
N SER A 643 21.16 -7.56 27.10
CA SER A 643 21.20 -7.28 28.53
C SER A 643 20.02 -7.92 29.28
N GLU A 644 20.08 -7.95 30.60
CA GLU A 644 19.01 -8.47 31.47
C GLU A 644 17.70 -7.69 31.33
N ASP A 645 17.75 -6.39 31.10
CA ASP A 645 16.59 -5.51 30.88
C ASP A 645 16.02 -5.59 29.45
N GLY A 646 16.53 -6.52 28.62
CA GLY A 646 16.02 -6.84 27.30
C GLY A 646 16.54 -5.96 26.17
N LYS A 647 17.55 -5.12 26.38
CA LYS A 647 18.20 -4.36 25.31
C LYS A 647 19.08 -5.29 24.47
N ILE A 648 18.92 -5.18 23.15
CA ILE A 648 19.66 -5.95 22.16
C ILE A 648 20.50 -4.98 21.35
N SER A 649 21.80 -5.27 21.21
CA SER A 649 22.69 -4.56 20.33
C SER A 649 23.23 -5.55 19.29
N VAL A 650 23.08 -5.22 18.00
CA VAL A 650 23.60 -6.02 16.89
C VAL A 650 24.64 -5.20 16.15
N ALA A 651 25.79 -5.80 15.88
CA ALA A 651 26.83 -5.18 15.07
C ALA A 651 26.29 -4.94 13.64
N GLY A 652 26.38 -3.71 13.18
CA GLY A 652 25.89 -3.33 11.86
C GLY A 652 25.46 -1.88 11.77
N ARG A 653 24.95 -1.53 10.60
CA ARG A 653 24.53 -0.17 10.26
C ARG A 653 23.36 -0.20 9.29
N ALA A 654 22.33 0.59 9.53
CA ALA A 654 21.26 0.82 8.59
C ALA A 654 21.40 2.22 7.96
N GLU A 655 21.74 2.21 6.68
CA GLU A 655 21.75 3.42 5.84
C GLU A 655 20.31 3.81 5.46
N ILE A 656 20.12 5.08 5.09
CA ILE A 656 18.82 5.56 4.63
C ILE A 656 18.33 4.71 3.45
N TYR A 657 17.12 4.20 3.58
CA TYR A 657 16.47 3.36 2.57
C TYR A 657 17.24 2.10 2.14
N MET A 658 18.10 1.60 3.04
CA MET A 658 18.72 0.29 2.93
C MET A 658 18.21 -0.59 4.09
N PRO A 659 17.08 -1.28 3.92
CA PRO A 659 16.53 -2.16 4.95
C PRO A 659 17.50 -3.26 5.37
N VAL A 660 17.59 -3.49 6.67
CA VAL A 660 18.36 -4.58 7.27
C VAL A 660 17.39 -5.62 7.78
N ALA A 661 17.56 -6.86 7.34
CA ALA A 661 16.77 -7.99 7.81
C ALA A 661 17.59 -8.82 8.78
N LEU A 662 17.07 -8.99 9.99
CA LEU A 662 17.68 -9.75 11.09
C LEU A 662 16.75 -10.90 11.47
N ARG A 663 17.34 -12.01 11.86
CA ARG A 663 16.63 -13.19 12.36
C ARG A 663 17.16 -13.56 13.73
N PHE A 664 16.26 -13.63 14.72
CA PHE A 664 16.57 -13.95 16.10
C PHE A 664 16.04 -15.33 16.45
N PHE A 665 16.84 -16.10 17.21
CA PHE A 665 16.51 -17.44 17.67
C PHE A 665 16.54 -17.46 19.20
N GLU A 666 15.55 -18.11 19.85
CA GLU A 666 15.51 -18.32 21.29
C GLU A 666 16.51 -19.37 21.76
#